data_7c87f9ec26477a00b9b9920156a0f923
#
_entry.id   7c87f9ec26477a00b9b9920156a0f923
#
_cell.length_a   1.000
_cell.length_b   1.000
_cell.length_c   1.000
_cell.angle_alpha   90.00
_cell.angle_beta   90.00
_cell.angle_gamma   90.00
#
_symmetry.space_group_name_H-M   'P 1'
#
loop_
_entity.id
_entity.type
_entity.pdbx_description
1 polymer ?
#
loop_
_entity_poly.entity_id
_entity_poly.type
_entity_poly.pdbx_seq_one_letter_code
_entity_poly.pdbx_strand_id
1 'polypeptide(L)'
;TLTRPDGDPSGQTAEDNIYITTGVMDQETYRSETTGQTKAKVGFIDYNQAVHNVRVVTSDSVFTEAISTSMFVKLGEQKYFKDGAILVRKADSISGDTATWSDQIVAISQQDYEDAYGQDPRNLSNYVISRDTVLNPTMTANDDGTYTLTFDLEPSGASAYYRHQVRTYSGASKNPEFSAVHMVWTIDANWDLLQMDTVESYAVSMSGLGSLNCTSTLTEVFSDFGAVTDDQTEFQHYLETEYDPNNLGKLSDGGQDTQAIVRDFFRRTPNYSLTVTANGQSYGLTAHVDIDQTTFQVRGNVAGVDLFAAYSNERVYVAFGSQKIVLRASDTIDAARTVAGYLGVQIPNISLDAAGMTALTKNVAMQQTDTGMTIRLNDPMISGTVLLTDPDALRLTRANVALNFGGARMHVTATPYYGGFQVQSLSGYTDLTGALSLVSPLMDAATAKTATFNVALSGPLSLSGTATVTRTSGGYDAALTTTVDGVTVTAEYIGSTVYVSAGNIHVSGTGSEIKDLVAWAGKLAGAGDAAAAGNAYAQFFRELTPQSAVNSIQDLAWSNNALHAQLNIAGNAVSAALSANSVTVTASGWTVRVTITGTSGSATTLHPTNGNYVTLSQLQPFAPVLERYVGAQAMGMDATVSVNGYSLDTDVVLSLGKPVAARAVSQILGRDLTVTFWNDRVYIDYGWHHVEASMNSLERALYAVLTITPGVDRQTVQNTIEAYTYFFEHLSFANVVGAISAFGYADGALNITANIAASPLYISLTPSQITL
;
A
#
# COMPACT_ATOMS: atom_id res chain seq x y z
N THR A 1 -43.55 -42.45 -41.00
CA THR A 1 -43.40 -41.71 -42.27
C THR A 1 -44.58 -40.74 -42.39
N LEU A 2 -44.36 -39.47 -42.13
CA LEU A 2 -45.31 -38.43 -42.45
C LEU A 2 -45.32 -38.28 -43.96
N THR A 3 -46.41 -38.80 -44.61
CA THR A 3 -46.64 -38.55 -46.04
C THR A 3 -47.13 -37.09 -46.15
N ARG A 4 -46.65 -36.37 -47.18
CA ARG A 4 -47.19 -35.04 -47.50
C ARG A 4 -48.72 -35.15 -47.62
N PRO A 5 -49.53 -34.29 -46.97
CA PRO A 5 -50.96 -34.29 -47.12
C PRO A 5 -51.40 -34.01 -48.55
N ASP A 6 -52.58 -34.46 -48.92
CA ASP A 6 -53.22 -34.02 -50.17
C ASP A 6 -53.63 -32.56 -50.05
N GLY A 7 -53.25 -31.73 -51.03
CA GLY A 7 -53.53 -30.30 -51.03
C GLY A 7 -52.31 -29.42 -50.80
N ASP A 8 -52.49 -28.23 -50.23
CA ASP A 8 -51.44 -27.26 -49.93
C ASP A 8 -51.56 -26.77 -48.48
N PRO A 9 -50.60 -25.99 -47.97
CA PRO A 9 -50.57 -25.51 -46.59
C PRO A 9 -51.79 -24.72 -46.14
N SER A 10 -52.54 -24.09 -47.06
CA SER A 10 -53.72 -23.30 -46.70
C SER A 10 -54.85 -24.14 -46.09
N GLY A 11 -54.86 -25.45 -46.36
CA GLY A 11 -55.82 -26.42 -45.82
C GLY A 11 -55.51 -26.91 -44.41
N GLN A 12 -54.39 -26.48 -43.82
CA GLN A 12 -53.89 -26.96 -42.55
C GLN A 12 -53.78 -25.79 -41.54
N THR A 13 -53.73 -26.10 -40.27
CA THR A 13 -53.43 -25.09 -39.20
C THR A 13 -51.96 -24.68 -39.32
N ALA A 14 -51.61 -23.48 -38.78
CA ALA A 14 -50.22 -23.03 -38.71
C ALA A 14 -49.35 -24.04 -37.93
N GLU A 15 -49.87 -24.53 -36.83
CA GLU A 15 -49.19 -25.55 -36.01
C GLU A 15 -48.98 -26.88 -36.81
N ASP A 16 -50.00 -27.38 -37.48
CA ASP A 16 -49.86 -28.62 -38.30
C ASP A 16 -48.87 -28.43 -39.43
N ASN A 17 -48.87 -27.27 -40.09
CA ASN A 17 -47.91 -26.95 -41.13
C ASN A 17 -46.46 -27.00 -40.66
N ILE A 18 -46.16 -26.54 -39.40
CA ILE A 18 -44.82 -26.64 -38.83
C ILE A 18 -44.39 -28.10 -38.71
N TYR A 19 -45.24 -29.02 -38.22
CA TYR A 19 -44.94 -30.43 -38.06
C TYR A 19 -44.84 -31.16 -39.40
N ILE A 20 -45.73 -30.85 -40.34
CA ILE A 20 -45.67 -31.42 -41.68
C ILE A 20 -44.38 -31.02 -42.35
N THR A 21 -43.99 -29.76 -42.30
CA THR A 21 -42.73 -29.25 -42.85
C THR A 21 -41.54 -29.95 -42.20
N THR A 22 -41.51 -30.06 -40.86
CA THR A 22 -40.44 -30.81 -40.16
C THR A 22 -40.34 -32.25 -40.66
N GLY A 23 -41.46 -32.95 -40.76
CA GLY A 23 -41.49 -34.34 -41.22
C GLY A 23 -41.13 -34.51 -42.73
N VAL A 24 -41.45 -33.50 -43.54
CA VAL A 24 -41.03 -33.46 -44.94
C VAL A 24 -39.53 -33.29 -45.06
N MET A 25 -38.98 -32.30 -44.32
CA MET A 25 -37.52 -32.01 -44.35
C MET A 25 -36.67 -33.15 -43.76
N ASP A 26 -37.17 -33.96 -42.83
CA ASP A 26 -36.49 -35.14 -42.29
C ASP A 26 -36.29 -36.23 -43.35
N GLN A 27 -37.03 -36.22 -44.42
CA GLN A 27 -36.99 -37.21 -45.53
C GLN A 27 -36.42 -36.64 -46.83
N GLU A 28 -36.26 -35.32 -46.91
CA GLU A 28 -35.79 -34.62 -48.10
C GLU A 28 -34.27 -34.56 -48.16
N THR A 29 -33.73 -34.48 -49.35
CA THR A 29 -32.31 -34.15 -49.56
C THR A 29 -32.20 -32.71 -50.01
N TYR A 30 -31.30 -31.95 -49.40
CA TYR A 30 -31.16 -30.50 -49.62
C TYR A 30 -29.77 -30.00 -49.28
N ARG A 31 -29.50 -28.79 -49.79
CA ARG A 31 -28.41 -27.97 -49.33
C ARG A 31 -28.99 -26.78 -48.56
N SER A 32 -28.36 -26.41 -47.45
CA SER A 32 -28.71 -25.12 -46.82
C SER A 32 -27.45 -24.30 -46.52
N GLU A 33 -27.65 -22.99 -46.49
CA GLU A 33 -26.61 -22.02 -46.13
C GLU A 33 -27.20 -21.06 -45.12
N THR A 34 -26.51 -21.01 -43.92
CA THR A 34 -26.89 -20.14 -42.83
C THR A 34 -25.93 -18.97 -42.77
N THR A 35 -26.43 -17.77 -42.74
CA THR A 35 -25.68 -16.56 -42.51
C THR A 35 -26.29 -15.78 -41.33
N GLY A 36 -25.48 -15.04 -40.61
CA GLY A 36 -25.98 -14.21 -39.53
C GLY A 36 -24.92 -13.72 -38.59
N GLN A 37 -25.39 -13.21 -37.47
CA GLN A 37 -24.51 -12.66 -36.44
C GLN A 37 -25.06 -12.96 -35.05
N THR A 38 -24.15 -13.20 -34.13
CA THR A 38 -24.42 -13.22 -32.69
C THR A 38 -23.87 -11.94 -32.08
N LYS A 39 -24.72 -11.17 -31.42
CA LYS A 39 -24.34 -10.00 -30.62
C LYS A 39 -24.34 -10.39 -29.17
N ALA A 40 -23.24 -10.13 -28.50
CA ALA A 40 -23.13 -10.33 -27.07
C ALA A 40 -23.01 -8.98 -26.35
N LYS A 41 -23.69 -8.83 -25.21
CA LYS A 41 -23.59 -7.66 -24.35
C LYS A 41 -22.97 -8.04 -23.02
N VAL A 42 -21.84 -7.41 -22.69
CA VAL A 42 -21.23 -7.44 -21.36
C VAL A 42 -21.28 -6.00 -20.83
N GLY A 43 -22.28 -5.68 -20.02
CA GLY A 43 -22.52 -4.30 -19.67
C GLY A 43 -22.83 -3.46 -20.90
N PHE A 44 -21.90 -2.61 -21.32
CA PHE A 44 -22.02 -1.77 -22.53
C PHE A 44 -21.18 -2.31 -23.71
N ILE A 45 -20.72 -3.56 -23.64
CA ILE A 45 -19.96 -4.19 -24.74
C ILE A 45 -20.95 -4.68 -25.79
N ASP A 46 -20.83 -4.17 -26.99
CA ASP A 46 -21.41 -4.78 -28.19
C ASP A 46 -20.34 -5.60 -28.88
N TYR A 47 -20.46 -6.91 -28.74
CA TYR A 47 -19.61 -7.91 -29.37
C TYR A 47 -20.37 -8.57 -30.53
N ASN A 48 -19.78 -8.60 -31.70
CA ASN A 48 -20.38 -9.22 -32.88
C ASN A 48 -19.55 -10.43 -33.33
N GLN A 49 -20.21 -11.55 -33.49
CA GLN A 49 -19.65 -12.75 -34.10
C GLN A 49 -20.43 -13.05 -35.38
N ALA A 50 -19.74 -13.06 -36.50
CA ALA A 50 -20.35 -13.50 -37.77
C ALA A 50 -20.41 -15.02 -37.81
N VAL A 51 -21.51 -15.54 -38.34
CA VAL A 51 -21.77 -16.97 -38.51
C VAL A 51 -22.03 -17.24 -39.97
N HIS A 52 -21.31 -18.24 -40.52
CA HIS A 52 -21.55 -18.79 -41.86
C HIS A 52 -21.48 -20.31 -41.76
N ASN A 53 -22.59 -20.99 -42.05
CA ASN A 53 -22.66 -22.44 -42.00
C ASN A 53 -23.20 -22.98 -43.34
N VAL A 54 -22.70 -24.12 -43.74
CA VAL A 54 -23.22 -24.87 -44.88
C VAL A 54 -23.63 -26.25 -44.38
N ARG A 55 -24.76 -26.72 -44.86
CA ARG A 55 -25.23 -28.09 -44.58
C ARG A 55 -25.63 -28.76 -45.89
N VAL A 56 -25.23 -30.00 -46.06
CA VAL A 56 -25.56 -30.85 -47.22
C VAL A 56 -26.15 -32.16 -46.68
N VAL A 57 -27.41 -32.41 -46.99
CA VAL A 57 -28.15 -33.60 -46.55
C VAL A 57 -28.47 -34.44 -47.76
N THR A 58 -27.87 -35.63 -47.84
CA THR A 58 -28.17 -36.61 -48.87
C THR A 58 -28.99 -37.77 -48.30
N SER A 59 -29.33 -38.76 -49.11
CA SER A 59 -30.07 -39.94 -48.64
C SER A 59 -29.28 -40.80 -47.65
N ASP A 60 -27.94 -40.73 -47.63
CA ASP A 60 -27.04 -41.60 -46.87
C ASP A 60 -25.95 -40.85 -46.08
N SER A 61 -25.84 -39.55 -46.25
CA SER A 61 -24.84 -38.73 -45.56
C SER A 61 -25.36 -37.37 -45.14
N VAL A 62 -24.71 -36.78 -44.14
CA VAL A 62 -24.88 -35.37 -43.75
C VAL A 62 -23.51 -34.76 -43.63
N PHE A 63 -23.28 -33.66 -44.30
CA PHE A 63 -22.12 -32.81 -44.14
C PHE A 63 -22.53 -31.49 -43.55
N THR A 64 -21.75 -30.98 -42.57
CA THR A 64 -21.91 -29.63 -42.02
C THR A 64 -20.56 -28.93 -42.00
N GLU A 65 -20.54 -27.68 -42.40
CA GLU A 65 -19.42 -26.76 -42.22
C GLU A 65 -19.92 -25.56 -41.40
N ALA A 66 -19.22 -25.27 -40.35
CA ALA A 66 -19.55 -24.13 -39.49
C ALA A 66 -18.32 -23.23 -39.33
N ILE A 67 -18.46 -21.97 -39.70
CA ILE A 67 -17.45 -20.92 -39.53
C ILE A 67 -18.03 -19.81 -38.68
N SER A 68 -17.38 -19.53 -37.57
CA SER A 68 -17.71 -18.44 -36.70
C SER A 68 -16.51 -17.52 -36.52
N THR A 69 -16.68 -16.24 -36.82
CA THR A 69 -15.61 -15.26 -36.76
C THR A 69 -15.98 -14.06 -35.92
N SER A 70 -15.11 -13.74 -35.02
CA SER A 70 -15.13 -12.49 -34.27
C SER A 70 -13.72 -12.05 -34.03
N MET A 71 -13.55 -10.92 -33.39
CA MET A 71 -12.25 -10.42 -33.00
C MET A 71 -11.53 -11.34 -31.99
N PHE A 72 -12.27 -12.08 -31.18
CA PHE A 72 -11.72 -12.98 -30.16
C PHE A 72 -11.87 -14.46 -30.48
N VAL A 73 -12.77 -14.80 -31.39
CA VAL A 73 -13.17 -16.18 -31.64
C VAL A 73 -13.15 -16.42 -33.14
N LYS A 74 -12.29 -17.34 -33.57
CA LYS A 74 -12.27 -17.88 -34.92
C LYS A 74 -12.41 -19.39 -34.81
N LEU A 75 -13.57 -19.90 -35.17
CA LEU A 75 -13.87 -21.32 -35.13
C LEU A 75 -14.30 -21.78 -36.53
N GLY A 76 -13.66 -22.82 -37.00
CA GLY A 76 -14.04 -23.55 -38.20
C GLY A 76 -14.07 -25.04 -37.91
N GLU A 77 -15.19 -25.68 -38.21
CA GLU A 77 -15.37 -27.09 -38.03
C GLU A 77 -16.21 -27.68 -39.14
N GLN A 78 -15.74 -28.78 -39.70
CA GLN A 78 -16.49 -29.63 -40.62
C GLN A 78 -16.83 -30.95 -39.95
N LYS A 79 -18.05 -31.43 -40.16
CA LYS A 79 -18.51 -32.74 -39.69
C LYS A 79 -19.12 -33.48 -40.84
N TYR A 80 -18.85 -34.77 -40.89
CA TYR A 80 -19.36 -35.68 -41.89
C TYR A 80 -19.90 -36.94 -41.26
N PHE A 81 -21.12 -37.32 -41.59
CA PHE A 81 -21.86 -38.44 -41.05
C PHE A 81 -22.23 -39.35 -42.17
N LYS A 82 -21.80 -40.62 -42.13
CA LYS A 82 -22.14 -41.66 -43.11
C LYS A 82 -21.96 -43.01 -42.49
N ASP A 83 -22.91 -43.94 -42.74
CA ASP A 83 -22.86 -45.33 -42.32
C ASP A 83 -22.54 -45.55 -40.83
N GLY A 84 -23.02 -44.64 -39.98
CA GLY A 84 -22.77 -44.67 -38.52
C GLY A 84 -21.40 -44.12 -38.09
N ALA A 85 -20.55 -43.74 -39.03
CA ALA A 85 -19.31 -43.02 -38.72
C ALA A 85 -19.56 -41.51 -38.53
N ILE A 86 -18.86 -40.89 -37.60
CA ILE A 86 -18.86 -39.47 -37.36
C ILE A 86 -17.41 -38.97 -37.48
N LEU A 87 -17.16 -38.16 -38.48
CA LEU A 87 -15.85 -37.60 -38.77
C LEU A 87 -15.87 -36.10 -38.51
N VAL A 88 -14.84 -35.57 -37.86
CA VAL A 88 -14.69 -34.14 -37.57
C VAL A 88 -13.33 -33.65 -38.05
N ARG A 89 -13.33 -32.47 -38.69
CA ARG A 89 -12.13 -31.79 -39.13
C ARG A 89 -12.21 -30.32 -38.66
N LYS A 90 -11.10 -29.79 -38.14
CA LYS A 90 -11.01 -28.40 -37.71
C LYS A 90 -10.27 -27.54 -38.71
N ALA A 91 -10.53 -26.24 -38.68
CA ALA A 91 -9.77 -25.31 -39.49
C ALA A 91 -8.44 -24.99 -38.83
N ASP A 92 -7.36 -24.93 -39.61
CA ASP A 92 -6.04 -24.46 -39.19
C ASP A 92 -5.99 -22.92 -39.16
N SER A 93 -6.73 -22.25 -40.07
CA SER A 93 -6.85 -20.79 -40.10
C SER A 93 -8.18 -20.37 -40.74
N ILE A 94 -8.65 -19.18 -40.39
CA ILE A 94 -9.88 -18.58 -40.89
C ILE A 94 -9.64 -17.13 -41.27
N SER A 95 -10.09 -16.72 -42.44
CA SER A 95 -10.09 -15.37 -42.96
C SER A 95 -11.46 -15.02 -43.49
N GLY A 96 -12.18 -14.12 -42.78
CA GLY A 96 -13.56 -13.78 -43.06
C GLY A 96 -14.50 -14.99 -42.90
N ASP A 97 -15.17 -15.39 -43.98
CA ASP A 97 -16.07 -16.55 -44.07
C ASP A 97 -15.41 -17.81 -44.70
N THR A 98 -14.11 -17.75 -44.95
CA THR A 98 -13.34 -18.86 -45.56
C THR A 98 -12.37 -19.44 -44.55
N ALA A 99 -12.19 -20.76 -44.61
CA ALA A 99 -11.27 -21.52 -43.77
C ALA A 99 -10.24 -22.30 -44.58
N THR A 100 -9.04 -22.44 -44.02
CA THR A 100 -8.08 -23.45 -44.43
C THR A 100 -8.23 -24.64 -43.50
N TRP A 101 -8.61 -25.79 -44.06
CA TRP A 101 -8.92 -26.99 -43.28
C TRP A 101 -7.66 -27.78 -42.98
N SER A 102 -7.59 -28.33 -41.77
CA SER A 102 -6.54 -29.26 -41.38
C SER A 102 -6.57 -30.53 -42.21
N ASP A 103 -5.41 -31.08 -42.51
CA ASP A 103 -5.31 -32.42 -43.13
C ASP A 103 -5.76 -33.52 -42.14
N GLN A 104 -5.88 -33.22 -40.86
CA GLN A 104 -6.23 -34.19 -39.83
C GLN A 104 -7.75 -34.32 -39.66
N ILE A 105 -8.29 -35.49 -40.06
CA ILE A 105 -9.66 -35.91 -39.79
C ILE A 105 -9.66 -36.83 -38.55
N VAL A 106 -10.63 -36.66 -37.67
CA VAL A 106 -10.79 -37.45 -36.44
C VAL A 106 -12.15 -38.14 -36.47
N ALA A 107 -12.16 -39.47 -36.33
CA ALA A 107 -13.39 -40.22 -36.13
C ALA A 107 -13.73 -40.25 -34.65
N ILE A 108 -14.97 -39.90 -34.28
CA ILE A 108 -15.45 -39.85 -32.90
C ILE A 108 -16.64 -40.77 -32.66
N SER A 109 -16.89 -41.13 -31.41
CA SER A 109 -18.06 -41.90 -31.05
C SER A 109 -19.35 -41.07 -31.07
N GLN A 110 -20.50 -41.73 -31.22
CA GLN A 110 -21.82 -41.12 -31.10
C GLN A 110 -21.97 -40.44 -29.72
N GLN A 111 -21.46 -41.06 -28.65
CA GLN A 111 -21.51 -40.52 -27.31
C GLN A 111 -20.71 -39.23 -27.19
N ASP A 112 -19.48 -39.21 -27.70
CA ASP A 112 -18.65 -37.96 -27.67
C ASP A 112 -19.32 -36.83 -28.47
N TYR A 113 -20.01 -37.20 -29.59
CA TYR A 113 -20.76 -36.20 -30.34
C TYR A 113 -21.96 -35.66 -29.57
N GLU A 114 -22.75 -36.51 -28.95
CA GLU A 114 -23.93 -36.10 -28.13
C GLU A 114 -23.49 -35.30 -26.92
N ASP A 115 -22.41 -35.68 -26.26
CA ASP A 115 -21.86 -34.91 -25.12
C ASP A 115 -21.41 -33.51 -25.55
N ALA A 116 -20.87 -33.33 -26.75
CA ALA A 116 -20.40 -32.05 -27.27
C ALA A 116 -21.55 -31.20 -27.87
N TYR A 117 -22.43 -31.84 -28.66
CA TYR A 117 -23.43 -31.12 -29.46
C TYR A 117 -24.87 -31.42 -29.05
N GLY A 118 -25.13 -32.46 -28.31
CA GLY A 118 -26.38 -32.76 -27.65
C GLY A 118 -27.51 -33.30 -28.52
N GLN A 119 -27.31 -33.51 -29.80
CA GLN A 119 -28.35 -33.97 -30.72
C GLN A 119 -27.85 -34.80 -31.87
N ASP A 120 -28.78 -35.54 -32.52
CA ASP A 120 -28.53 -36.25 -33.77
C ASP A 120 -28.19 -35.24 -34.89
N PRO A 121 -27.08 -35.44 -35.63
CA PRO A 121 -26.64 -34.55 -36.70
C PRO A 121 -27.62 -34.45 -37.88
N ARG A 122 -28.54 -35.35 -38.00
CA ARG A 122 -29.55 -35.37 -39.08
C ARG A 122 -30.76 -34.48 -38.78
N ASN A 123 -30.94 -34.00 -37.56
CA ASN A 123 -32.06 -33.14 -37.24
C ASN A 123 -32.03 -31.84 -38.00
N LEU A 124 -33.18 -31.42 -38.55
CA LEU A 124 -33.34 -30.18 -39.31
C LEU A 124 -32.86 -28.94 -38.53
N SER A 125 -33.21 -28.85 -37.27
CA SER A 125 -32.95 -27.69 -36.42
C SER A 125 -32.12 -28.04 -35.20
N ASN A 126 -31.36 -27.09 -34.72
CA ASN A 126 -30.70 -27.16 -33.42
C ASN A 126 -31.69 -27.15 -32.23
N TYR A 127 -32.95 -26.83 -32.48
CA TYR A 127 -34.02 -26.80 -31.51
C TYR A 127 -34.94 -28.03 -31.61
N VAL A 128 -35.47 -28.44 -30.47
CA VAL A 128 -36.55 -29.41 -30.39
C VAL A 128 -37.85 -28.71 -30.79
N ILE A 129 -38.38 -29.05 -31.97
CA ILE A 129 -39.65 -28.51 -32.50
C ILE A 129 -40.72 -29.59 -32.32
N SER A 130 -41.58 -29.37 -31.33
CA SER A 130 -42.62 -30.29 -30.94
C SER A 130 -43.89 -29.56 -30.49
N ARG A 131 -45.01 -30.25 -30.31
CA ARG A 131 -46.26 -29.63 -29.81
C ARG A 131 -46.09 -29.02 -28.43
N ASP A 132 -45.16 -29.52 -27.64
CA ASP A 132 -44.88 -28.99 -26.30
C ASP A 132 -43.98 -27.73 -26.31
N THR A 133 -43.27 -27.51 -27.42
CA THR A 133 -42.29 -26.39 -27.53
C THR A 133 -42.74 -25.27 -28.43
N VAL A 134 -43.63 -25.52 -29.38
CA VAL A 134 -44.16 -24.46 -30.31
C VAL A 134 -45.20 -23.61 -29.60
N LEU A 135 -45.02 -22.31 -29.65
CA LEU A 135 -45.89 -21.31 -29.02
C LEU A 135 -46.35 -20.28 -30.06
N ASN A 136 -47.62 -19.87 -29.97
CA ASN A 136 -48.24 -18.78 -30.76
C ASN A 136 -48.06 -18.92 -32.29
N PRO A 137 -48.27 -20.11 -32.92
CA PRO A 137 -48.06 -20.27 -34.34
C PRO A 137 -49.08 -19.49 -35.16
N THR A 138 -48.62 -18.80 -36.16
CA THR A 138 -49.45 -18.09 -37.16
C THR A 138 -48.95 -18.40 -38.55
N MET A 139 -49.87 -18.29 -39.56
CA MET A 139 -49.54 -18.50 -40.98
C MET A 139 -50.11 -17.37 -41.80
N THR A 140 -49.36 -16.95 -42.79
CA THR A 140 -49.77 -16.00 -43.84
C THR A 140 -49.46 -16.55 -45.20
N ALA A 141 -50.41 -16.58 -46.09
CA ALA A 141 -50.17 -16.90 -47.50
C ALA A 141 -49.58 -15.68 -48.23
N ASN A 142 -48.54 -15.88 -49.01
CA ASN A 142 -47.82 -14.82 -49.73
C ASN A 142 -48.31 -14.73 -51.22
N ASP A 143 -48.13 -13.61 -51.84
CA ASP A 143 -48.57 -13.38 -53.21
C ASP A 143 -47.85 -14.23 -54.24
N ASP A 144 -46.67 -14.74 -53.93
CA ASP A 144 -45.85 -15.61 -54.79
C ASP A 144 -46.19 -17.12 -54.66
N GLY A 145 -47.21 -17.47 -53.88
CA GLY A 145 -47.64 -18.83 -53.68
C GLY A 145 -46.91 -19.56 -52.57
N THR A 146 -46.04 -18.89 -51.81
CA THR A 146 -45.41 -19.42 -50.60
C THR A 146 -46.24 -19.11 -49.36
N TYR A 147 -45.84 -19.69 -48.22
CA TYR A 147 -46.49 -19.44 -46.92
C TYR A 147 -45.46 -19.06 -45.89
N THR A 148 -45.77 -18.03 -45.09
CA THR A 148 -44.94 -17.63 -43.95
C THR A 148 -45.53 -18.19 -42.65
N LEU A 149 -44.78 -18.98 -41.94
CA LEU A 149 -45.09 -19.50 -40.62
C LEU A 149 -44.26 -18.72 -39.57
N THR A 150 -44.94 -18.09 -38.60
CA THR A 150 -44.29 -17.36 -37.53
C THR A 150 -44.68 -17.96 -36.18
N PHE A 151 -43.70 -18.26 -35.34
CA PHE A 151 -43.93 -18.87 -34.03
C PHE A 151 -42.75 -18.61 -33.10
N ASP A 152 -42.99 -18.77 -31.80
CA ASP A 152 -41.97 -18.81 -30.75
C ASP A 152 -41.77 -20.25 -30.29
N LEU A 153 -40.61 -20.50 -29.69
CA LEU A 153 -40.34 -21.76 -29.03
C LEU A 153 -40.19 -21.55 -27.53
N GLU A 154 -40.69 -22.52 -26.73
CA GLU A 154 -40.44 -22.54 -25.30
C GLU A 154 -38.92 -22.69 -25.07
N PRO A 155 -38.24 -21.69 -24.44
CA PRO A 155 -36.78 -21.60 -24.55
C PRO A 155 -36.05 -22.77 -23.91
N SER A 156 -36.49 -23.20 -22.73
CA SER A 156 -35.75 -24.21 -21.94
C SER A 156 -35.88 -25.63 -22.54
N GLY A 157 -37.05 -26.02 -22.95
CA GLY A 157 -37.31 -27.34 -23.55
C GLY A 157 -36.79 -27.41 -24.99
N ALA A 158 -37.03 -26.36 -25.79
CA ALA A 158 -36.58 -26.32 -27.17
C ALA A 158 -35.05 -26.30 -27.27
N SER A 159 -34.33 -25.65 -26.35
CA SER A 159 -32.86 -25.59 -26.37
C SER A 159 -32.15 -26.74 -25.67
N ALA A 160 -32.85 -27.80 -25.27
CA ALA A 160 -32.30 -28.86 -24.42
C ALA A 160 -30.99 -29.46 -24.96
N TYR A 161 -30.88 -29.64 -26.27
CA TYR A 161 -29.68 -30.16 -26.93
C TYR A 161 -28.74 -29.04 -27.41
N TYR A 162 -29.29 -27.97 -27.94
CA TYR A 162 -28.51 -26.87 -28.52
C TYR A 162 -27.60 -26.18 -27.46
N ARG A 163 -27.95 -26.22 -26.20
CA ARG A 163 -27.15 -25.70 -25.08
C ARG A 163 -25.73 -26.31 -25.04
N HIS A 164 -25.60 -27.59 -25.32
CA HIS A 164 -24.30 -28.27 -25.38
C HIS A 164 -23.42 -27.73 -26.52
N GLN A 165 -24.02 -27.53 -27.69
CA GLN A 165 -23.33 -27.01 -28.86
C GLN A 165 -22.86 -25.56 -28.63
N VAL A 166 -23.72 -24.71 -28.08
CA VAL A 166 -23.36 -23.32 -27.75
C VAL A 166 -22.26 -23.26 -26.71
N ARG A 167 -22.29 -24.13 -25.68
CA ARG A 167 -21.21 -24.25 -24.69
C ARG A 167 -19.90 -24.62 -25.38
N THR A 168 -19.90 -25.63 -26.23
CA THR A 168 -18.73 -26.11 -26.98
C THR A 168 -18.12 -25.02 -27.85
N TYR A 169 -18.95 -24.30 -28.62
CA TYR A 169 -18.47 -23.24 -29.51
C TYR A 169 -18.08 -21.95 -28.79
N SER A 170 -18.70 -21.63 -27.67
CA SER A 170 -18.37 -20.40 -26.92
C SER A 170 -17.24 -20.58 -25.89
N GLY A 171 -16.86 -21.84 -25.56
CA GLY A 171 -15.95 -22.12 -24.46
C GLY A 171 -16.54 -21.83 -23.08
N ALA A 172 -17.87 -21.84 -22.96
CA ALA A 172 -18.55 -21.55 -21.71
C ALA A 172 -18.29 -22.61 -20.63
N SER A 173 -18.18 -22.20 -19.39
CA SER A 173 -17.94 -23.09 -18.24
C SER A 173 -19.14 -23.99 -17.91
N LYS A 174 -20.33 -23.56 -18.31
CA LYS A 174 -21.60 -24.30 -18.12
C LYS A 174 -22.54 -24.05 -19.30
N ASN A 175 -23.58 -24.87 -19.41
CA ASN A 175 -24.59 -24.71 -20.47
C ASN A 175 -25.24 -23.32 -20.38
N PRO A 176 -25.49 -22.67 -21.53
CA PRO A 176 -26.17 -21.37 -21.59
C PRO A 176 -27.63 -21.48 -21.17
N GLU A 177 -28.20 -20.38 -20.74
CA GLU A 177 -29.63 -20.24 -20.42
C GLU A 177 -30.33 -19.45 -21.52
N PHE A 178 -31.22 -20.09 -22.28
CA PHE A 178 -32.02 -19.45 -23.31
C PHE A 178 -33.22 -18.75 -22.69
N SER A 179 -33.51 -17.55 -23.13
CA SER A 179 -34.63 -16.73 -22.65
C SER A 179 -35.69 -16.42 -23.72
N ALA A 180 -35.35 -16.51 -24.99
CA ALA A 180 -36.28 -16.34 -26.10
C ALA A 180 -35.78 -17.03 -27.36
N VAL A 181 -36.70 -17.63 -28.12
CA VAL A 181 -36.43 -18.18 -29.46
C VAL A 181 -37.61 -17.86 -30.32
N HIS A 182 -37.39 -17.08 -31.38
CA HIS A 182 -38.41 -16.67 -32.35
C HIS A 182 -38.01 -17.19 -33.72
N MET A 183 -39.00 -17.81 -34.46
CA MET A 183 -38.79 -18.40 -35.78
C MET A 183 -39.78 -17.85 -36.79
N VAL A 184 -39.28 -17.60 -38.00
CA VAL A 184 -40.09 -17.28 -39.17
C VAL A 184 -39.65 -18.22 -40.29
N TRP A 185 -40.56 -19.06 -40.75
CA TRP A 185 -40.33 -20.01 -41.83
C TRP A 185 -41.05 -19.58 -43.08
N THR A 186 -40.42 -19.70 -44.24
CA THR A 186 -41.05 -19.62 -45.56
C THR A 186 -41.09 -20.97 -46.16
N ILE A 187 -42.25 -21.50 -46.45
CA ILE A 187 -42.47 -22.81 -47.08
C ILE A 187 -43.14 -22.68 -48.42
N ASP A 188 -42.90 -23.61 -49.32
CA ASP A 188 -43.65 -23.68 -50.57
C ASP A 188 -44.97 -24.48 -50.44
N ALA A 189 -45.68 -24.64 -51.59
CA ALA A 189 -46.94 -25.40 -51.64
C ALA A 189 -46.80 -26.91 -51.36
N ASN A 190 -45.59 -27.43 -51.36
CA ASN A 190 -45.26 -28.85 -51.07
C ASN A 190 -44.70 -29.03 -49.64
N TRP A 191 -44.72 -28.04 -48.78
CA TRP A 191 -44.11 -28.00 -47.47
C TRP A 191 -42.56 -28.10 -47.46
N ASP A 192 -41.90 -27.81 -48.61
CA ASP A 192 -40.46 -27.67 -48.65
C ASP A 192 -40.09 -26.34 -47.97
N LEU A 193 -39.16 -26.39 -46.98
CA LEU A 193 -38.70 -25.22 -46.27
C LEU A 193 -37.73 -24.43 -47.13
N LEU A 194 -38.08 -23.26 -47.57
CA LEU A 194 -37.24 -22.40 -48.42
C LEU A 194 -36.31 -21.51 -47.62
N GLN A 195 -36.81 -20.98 -46.49
CA GLN A 195 -36.04 -20.12 -45.64
C GLN A 195 -36.49 -20.26 -44.18
N MET A 196 -35.52 -20.19 -43.27
CA MET A 196 -35.74 -20.17 -41.83
C MET A 196 -34.98 -19.00 -41.22
N ASP A 197 -35.69 -18.02 -40.68
CA ASP A 197 -35.12 -16.94 -39.90
C ASP A 197 -35.29 -17.25 -38.41
N THR A 198 -34.20 -17.14 -37.66
CA THR A 198 -34.16 -17.44 -36.21
C THR A 198 -33.60 -16.23 -35.47
N VAL A 199 -34.33 -15.77 -34.45
CA VAL A 199 -33.83 -14.81 -33.48
C VAL A 199 -33.85 -15.46 -32.11
N GLU A 200 -32.68 -15.57 -31.51
CA GLU A 200 -32.49 -16.25 -30.21
C GLU A 200 -31.78 -15.36 -29.20
N SER A 201 -32.16 -15.47 -27.95
CA SER A 201 -31.52 -14.76 -26.84
C SER A 201 -31.15 -15.75 -25.73
N TYR A 202 -29.90 -15.67 -25.29
CA TYR A 202 -29.39 -16.56 -24.26
C TYR A 202 -28.24 -15.91 -23.46
N ALA A 203 -27.99 -16.43 -22.25
CA ALA A 203 -26.89 -16.02 -21.41
C ALA A 203 -25.81 -17.12 -21.36
N VAL A 204 -24.55 -16.72 -21.56
CA VAL A 204 -23.38 -17.61 -21.53
C VAL A 204 -22.48 -17.22 -20.38
N SER A 205 -22.09 -18.18 -19.54
CA SER A 205 -21.12 -17.96 -18.47
C SER A 205 -19.71 -18.29 -18.96
N MET A 206 -18.86 -17.28 -19.08
CA MET A 206 -17.48 -17.40 -19.54
C MET A 206 -16.52 -17.26 -18.37
N SER A 207 -15.52 -18.14 -18.26
CA SER A 207 -14.50 -18.06 -17.24
C SER A 207 -13.70 -16.75 -17.40
N GLY A 208 -13.66 -15.94 -16.33
CA GLY A 208 -12.96 -14.67 -16.33
C GLY A 208 -13.72 -13.45 -16.92
N LEU A 209 -14.83 -13.67 -17.64
CA LEU A 209 -15.65 -12.59 -18.21
C LEU A 209 -17.06 -12.49 -17.60
N GLY A 210 -17.46 -13.47 -16.80
CA GLY A 210 -18.79 -13.51 -16.20
C GLY A 210 -19.89 -13.95 -17.14
N SER A 211 -21.13 -13.45 -16.95
CA SER A 211 -22.27 -13.79 -17.78
C SER A 211 -22.42 -12.81 -18.93
N LEU A 212 -22.47 -13.34 -20.16
CA LEU A 212 -22.68 -12.61 -21.41
C LEU A 212 -24.11 -12.82 -21.88
N ASN A 213 -24.85 -11.74 -22.13
CA ASN A 213 -26.15 -11.82 -22.77
C ASN A 213 -25.95 -11.76 -24.29
N CYS A 214 -26.34 -12.84 -24.98
CA CYS A 214 -26.19 -12.99 -26.42
C CYS A 214 -27.55 -12.89 -27.11
N THR A 215 -27.56 -12.29 -28.27
CA THR A 215 -28.68 -12.34 -29.22
C THR A 215 -28.15 -12.73 -30.58
N SER A 216 -28.63 -13.84 -31.13
CA SER A 216 -28.28 -14.29 -32.48
C SER A 216 -29.44 -13.98 -33.44
N THR A 217 -29.08 -13.55 -34.62
CA THR A 217 -30.01 -13.41 -35.74
C THR A 217 -29.44 -14.17 -36.92
N LEU A 218 -30.10 -15.24 -37.30
CA LEU A 218 -29.66 -16.17 -38.31
C LEU A 218 -30.71 -16.30 -39.40
N THR A 219 -30.25 -16.39 -40.65
CA THR A 219 -31.08 -16.73 -41.81
C THR A 219 -30.48 -17.93 -42.47
N GLU A 220 -31.25 -19.00 -42.59
CA GLU A 220 -30.90 -20.22 -43.31
C GLU A 220 -31.76 -20.35 -44.57
N VAL A 221 -31.12 -20.46 -45.71
CA VAL A 221 -31.77 -20.64 -47.03
C VAL A 221 -31.53 -22.05 -47.51
N PHE A 222 -32.58 -22.73 -47.95
CA PHE A 222 -32.60 -24.08 -48.42
C PHE A 222 -32.73 -24.15 -49.94
N SER A 223 -31.99 -25.07 -50.57
CA SER A 223 -31.94 -25.26 -52.03
C SER A 223 -31.67 -26.68 -52.39
N ASP A 224 -31.66 -26.96 -53.72
CA ASP A 224 -31.25 -28.22 -54.33
C ASP A 224 -32.06 -29.44 -53.86
N PHE A 225 -33.34 -29.26 -53.56
CA PHE A 225 -34.21 -30.32 -53.08
C PHE A 225 -34.25 -31.48 -54.09
N GLY A 226 -34.03 -32.70 -53.57
CA GLY A 226 -34.00 -33.96 -54.38
C GLY A 226 -32.84 -34.08 -55.37
N ALA A 227 -31.94 -33.10 -55.43
CA ALA A 227 -30.87 -33.04 -56.44
C ALA A 227 -29.45 -32.98 -55.85
N VAL A 228 -29.32 -32.97 -54.56
CA VAL A 228 -28.05 -32.87 -53.83
C VAL A 228 -27.21 -34.14 -53.97
N THR A 229 -25.90 -33.98 -54.19
CA THR A 229 -24.94 -35.07 -54.25
C THR A 229 -23.89 -34.94 -53.15
N ASP A 230 -23.41 -36.08 -52.64
CA ASP A 230 -22.29 -36.12 -51.69
C ASP A 230 -20.97 -35.88 -52.42
N ASP A 231 -20.41 -34.71 -52.30
CA ASP A 231 -19.15 -34.27 -52.93
C ASP A 231 -17.97 -34.26 -51.98
N GLN A 232 -18.12 -34.83 -50.76
CA GLN A 232 -17.13 -34.78 -49.68
C GLN A 232 -16.03 -35.85 -49.84
N THR A 233 -15.27 -35.76 -50.93
CA THR A 233 -14.31 -36.79 -51.36
C THR A 233 -13.21 -37.10 -50.35
N GLU A 234 -12.74 -36.13 -49.56
CA GLU A 234 -11.72 -36.34 -48.56
C GLU A 234 -12.24 -37.14 -47.37
N PHE A 235 -13.46 -36.87 -46.91
CA PHE A 235 -14.10 -37.66 -45.87
C PHE A 235 -14.45 -39.07 -46.33
N GLN A 236 -14.91 -39.22 -47.55
CA GLN A 236 -15.17 -40.56 -48.16
C GLN A 236 -13.89 -41.35 -48.27
N HIS A 237 -12.78 -40.72 -48.70
CA HIS A 237 -11.48 -41.39 -48.76
C HIS A 237 -11.01 -41.85 -47.37
N TYR A 238 -11.18 -40.99 -46.32
CA TYR A 238 -10.85 -41.38 -44.94
C TYR A 238 -11.68 -42.60 -44.48
N LEU A 239 -12.97 -42.62 -44.76
CA LEU A 239 -13.83 -43.77 -44.44
C LEU A 239 -13.35 -45.07 -45.09
N GLU A 240 -12.86 -45.00 -46.34
CA GLU A 240 -12.39 -46.17 -47.09
C GLU A 240 -11.00 -46.65 -46.65
N THR A 241 -10.14 -45.78 -46.16
CA THR A 241 -8.71 -46.09 -46.00
C THR A 241 -8.21 -46.05 -44.55
N GLU A 242 -8.81 -45.20 -43.68
CA GLU A 242 -8.27 -44.92 -42.35
C GLU A 242 -9.27 -45.21 -41.22
N TYR A 243 -10.57 -45.22 -41.48
CA TYR A 243 -11.58 -45.36 -40.44
C TYR A 243 -11.53 -46.74 -39.77
N ASP A 244 -11.35 -46.71 -38.43
CA ASP A 244 -11.44 -47.91 -37.58
C ASP A 244 -12.45 -47.65 -36.44
N PRO A 245 -13.60 -48.35 -36.44
CA PRO A 245 -14.62 -48.19 -35.37
C PRO A 245 -14.15 -48.62 -33.97
N ASN A 246 -13.02 -49.34 -33.89
CA ASN A 246 -12.43 -49.76 -32.62
C ASN A 246 -11.34 -48.80 -32.11
N ASN A 247 -10.95 -47.80 -32.89
CA ASN A 247 -9.92 -46.85 -32.58
C ASN A 247 -10.41 -45.40 -32.82
N LEU A 248 -11.44 -45.02 -32.10
CA LEU A 248 -12.03 -43.68 -32.19
C LEU A 248 -11.24 -42.67 -31.35
N GLY A 249 -11.03 -41.50 -31.92
CA GLY A 249 -10.46 -40.35 -31.25
C GLY A 249 -11.47 -39.68 -30.28
N LYS A 250 -11.01 -38.66 -29.58
CA LYS A 250 -11.87 -37.77 -28.80
C LYS A 250 -11.84 -36.40 -29.42
N LEU A 251 -12.97 -35.68 -29.34
CA LEU A 251 -12.97 -34.27 -29.56
C LEU A 251 -12.05 -33.62 -28.49
N SER A 252 -10.99 -32.98 -28.94
CA SER A 252 -10.29 -32.05 -28.07
C SER A 252 -11.33 -31.00 -27.67
N ASP A 253 -11.47 -30.71 -26.36
CA ASP A 253 -12.33 -29.67 -25.89
C ASP A 253 -12.13 -28.40 -26.74
N GLY A 254 -13.07 -28.17 -27.66
CA GLY A 254 -12.98 -27.11 -28.67
C GLY A 254 -13.33 -25.73 -28.09
N GLY A 255 -13.37 -25.64 -26.75
CA GLY A 255 -13.47 -24.37 -26.06
C GLY A 255 -12.24 -23.54 -26.42
N GLN A 256 -12.45 -22.40 -27.04
CA GLN A 256 -11.36 -21.43 -27.16
C GLN A 256 -10.88 -21.13 -25.75
N ASP A 257 -9.63 -21.50 -25.52
CA ASP A 257 -8.94 -21.17 -24.29
C ASP A 257 -8.77 -19.65 -24.29
N THR A 258 -9.70 -18.95 -23.62
CA THR A 258 -9.61 -17.49 -23.41
C THR A 258 -8.26 -17.14 -22.80
N GLN A 259 -7.68 -18.07 -22.03
CA GLN A 259 -6.33 -17.93 -21.50
C GLN A 259 -5.28 -18.00 -22.60
N ALA A 260 -5.48 -18.82 -23.66
CA ALA A 260 -4.56 -18.84 -24.79
C ALA A 260 -4.55 -17.51 -25.54
N ILE A 261 -5.71 -16.88 -25.74
CA ILE A 261 -5.81 -15.56 -26.37
C ILE A 261 -5.06 -14.51 -25.53
N VAL A 262 -5.26 -14.50 -24.21
CA VAL A 262 -4.58 -13.59 -23.28
C VAL A 262 -3.07 -13.85 -23.29
N ARG A 263 -2.65 -15.11 -23.27
CA ARG A 263 -1.23 -15.48 -23.36
C ARG A 263 -0.59 -14.97 -24.65
N ASP A 264 -1.24 -15.22 -25.80
CA ASP A 264 -0.73 -14.78 -27.11
C ASP A 264 -0.66 -13.26 -27.22
N PHE A 265 -1.63 -12.54 -26.67
CA PHE A 265 -1.61 -11.08 -26.59
C PHE A 265 -0.34 -10.58 -25.88
N PHE A 266 -0.06 -11.08 -24.66
CA PHE A 266 1.12 -10.68 -23.92
C PHE A 266 2.44 -11.20 -24.51
N ARG A 267 2.45 -12.37 -25.12
CA ARG A 267 3.63 -12.88 -25.84
C ARG A 267 4.02 -12.01 -27.04
N ARG A 268 3.03 -11.45 -27.76
CA ARG A 268 3.26 -10.57 -28.91
C ARG A 268 3.72 -9.17 -28.50
N THR A 269 3.28 -8.68 -27.35
CA THR A 269 3.66 -7.37 -26.82
C THR A 269 4.02 -7.50 -25.34
N PRO A 270 5.21 -8.00 -25.00
CA PRO A 270 5.58 -8.22 -23.60
C PRO A 270 6.06 -6.95 -22.91
N ASN A 271 6.46 -5.91 -23.65
CA ASN A 271 7.06 -4.70 -23.10
C ASN A 271 6.17 -3.48 -23.32
N TYR A 272 6.06 -2.65 -22.29
CA TYR A 272 5.22 -1.47 -22.26
C TYR A 272 5.98 -0.25 -21.75
N SER A 273 5.70 0.90 -22.35
CA SER A 273 6.01 2.21 -21.76
C SER A 273 4.79 2.71 -21.01
N LEU A 274 4.96 3.00 -19.73
CA LEU A 274 3.91 3.47 -18.85
C LEU A 274 4.20 4.92 -18.46
N THR A 275 3.19 5.77 -18.50
CA THR A 275 3.22 7.09 -17.88
C THR A 275 2.16 7.11 -16.79
N VAL A 276 2.59 7.25 -15.55
CA VAL A 276 1.71 7.34 -14.38
C VAL A 276 1.69 8.79 -13.91
N THR A 277 0.53 9.42 -13.91
CA THR A 277 0.34 10.79 -13.41
C THR A 277 -0.50 10.74 -12.15
N ALA A 278 0.05 11.23 -11.05
CA ALA A 278 -0.62 11.33 -9.75
C ALA A 278 -0.27 12.65 -9.09
N ASN A 279 -1.25 13.33 -8.50
CA ASN A 279 -1.09 14.62 -7.81
C ASN A 279 -0.36 15.69 -8.68
N GLY A 280 -0.64 15.72 -9.98
CA GLY A 280 -0.03 16.67 -10.92
C GLY A 280 1.40 16.36 -11.34
N GLN A 281 1.99 15.27 -10.87
CA GLN A 281 3.32 14.79 -11.27
C GLN A 281 3.20 13.56 -12.17
N SER A 282 4.06 13.48 -13.18
CA SER A 282 4.10 12.36 -14.14
C SER A 282 5.41 11.59 -14.00
N TYR A 283 5.30 10.27 -13.98
CA TYR A 283 6.42 9.34 -13.87
C TYR A 283 6.44 8.43 -15.10
N GLY A 284 7.57 8.39 -15.79
CA GLY A 284 7.78 7.46 -16.89
C GLY A 284 8.35 6.14 -16.38
N LEU A 285 7.68 5.03 -16.70
CA LEU A 285 8.08 3.69 -16.31
C LEU A 285 8.15 2.79 -17.53
N THR A 286 8.95 1.75 -17.48
CA THR A 286 8.90 0.64 -18.43
C THR A 286 8.46 -0.63 -17.71
N ALA A 287 7.64 -1.44 -18.39
CA ALA A 287 7.13 -2.68 -17.84
C ALA A 287 7.37 -3.85 -18.78
N HIS A 288 7.50 -5.04 -18.20
CA HIS A 288 7.60 -6.31 -18.89
C HIS A 288 6.63 -7.30 -18.27
N VAL A 289 5.89 -8.00 -19.12
CA VAL A 289 4.97 -9.08 -18.73
C VAL A 289 5.47 -10.38 -19.33
N ASP A 290 5.87 -11.32 -18.51
CA ASP A 290 6.09 -12.71 -18.89
C ASP A 290 4.89 -13.53 -18.42
N ILE A 291 3.95 -13.74 -19.34
CA ILE A 291 2.70 -14.43 -19.03
C ILE A 291 2.91 -15.92 -18.77
N ASP A 292 3.95 -16.52 -19.32
CA ASP A 292 4.23 -17.95 -19.16
C ASP A 292 4.77 -18.26 -17.77
N GLN A 293 5.56 -17.33 -17.22
CA GLN A 293 6.07 -17.39 -15.85
C GLN A 293 5.16 -16.67 -14.85
N THR A 294 4.07 -16.07 -15.32
CA THR A 294 3.18 -15.22 -14.50
C THR A 294 3.99 -14.15 -13.73
N THR A 295 4.94 -13.54 -14.45
CA THR A 295 5.82 -12.52 -13.88
C THR A 295 5.56 -11.17 -14.54
N PHE A 296 5.43 -10.15 -13.71
CA PHE A 296 5.31 -8.76 -14.12
C PHE A 296 6.48 -7.97 -13.52
N GLN A 297 7.21 -7.23 -14.34
CA GLN A 297 8.31 -6.38 -13.88
C GLN A 297 8.09 -4.94 -14.36
N VAL A 298 8.37 -3.98 -13.49
CA VAL A 298 8.30 -2.56 -13.81
C VAL A 298 9.54 -1.84 -13.29
N ARG A 299 10.00 -0.85 -14.05
CA ARG A 299 11.18 -0.08 -13.73
C ARG A 299 10.98 1.39 -14.08
N GLY A 300 11.52 2.28 -13.28
CA GLY A 300 11.52 3.71 -13.55
C GLY A 300 12.17 4.51 -12.45
N ASN A 301 12.15 5.82 -12.60
CA ASN A 301 12.61 6.77 -11.59
C ASN A 301 11.41 7.48 -10.99
N VAL A 302 11.26 7.38 -9.68
CA VAL A 302 10.18 8.04 -8.93
C VAL A 302 10.81 8.96 -7.88
N ALA A 303 10.54 10.24 -8.00
CA ALA A 303 11.08 11.29 -7.11
C ALA A 303 12.61 11.24 -6.92
N GLY A 304 13.35 10.95 -7.99
CA GLY A 304 14.82 10.86 -8.01
C GLY A 304 15.37 9.48 -7.57
N VAL A 305 14.51 8.56 -7.17
CA VAL A 305 14.91 7.20 -6.79
C VAL A 305 14.66 6.24 -7.94
N ASP A 306 15.70 5.50 -8.35
CA ASP A 306 15.54 4.39 -9.27
C ASP A 306 14.82 3.24 -8.57
N LEU A 307 13.65 2.89 -9.09
CA LEU A 307 12.77 1.89 -8.55
C LEU A 307 12.63 0.73 -9.54
N PHE A 308 12.77 -0.46 -9.04
CA PHE A 308 12.34 -1.70 -9.69
C PHE A 308 11.29 -2.37 -8.83
N ALA A 309 10.22 -2.83 -9.43
CA ALA A 309 9.23 -3.67 -8.77
C ALA A 309 8.86 -4.84 -9.67
N ALA A 310 8.59 -5.99 -9.07
CA ALA A 310 8.12 -7.17 -9.79
C ALA A 310 7.08 -7.94 -8.98
N TYR A 311 6.19 -8.61 -9.69
CA TYR A 311 5.28 -9.60 -9.13
C TYR A 311 5.60 -10.97 -9.72
N SER A 312 5.75 -11.97 -8.88
CA SER A 312 5.90 -13.38 -9.27
C SER A 312 5.53 -14.30 -8.11
N ASN A 313 4.80 -15.37 -8.38
CA ASN A 313 4.45 -16.41 -7.40
C ASN A 313 3.88 -15.83 -6.08
N GLU A 314 2.86 -14.98 -6.19
CA GLU A 314 2.19 -14.32 -5.04
C GLU A 314 3.11 -13.45 -4.19
N ARG A 315 4.25 -13.03 -4.74
CA ARG A 315 5.22 -12.16 -4.08
C ARG A 315 5.45 -10.89 -4.87
N VAL A 316 5.67 -9.81 -4.15
CA VAL A 316 6.07 -8.51 -4.68
C VAL A 316 7.54 -8.29 -4.33
N TYR A 317 8.34 -8.07 -5.33
CA TYR A 317 9.78 -7.79 -5.23
C TYR A 317 9.98 -6.31 -5.48
N VAL A 318 10.73 -5.64 -4.63
CA VAL A 318 11.04 -4.21 -4.77
C VAL A 318 12.53 -4.01 -4.60
N ALA A 319 13.15 -3.27 -5.52
CA ALA A 319 14.53 -2.84 -5.37
C ALA A 319 14.62 -1.33 -5.50
N PHE A 320 15.33 -0.70 -4.59
CA PHE A 320 15.59 0.72 -4.53
C PHE A 320 16.95 0.98 -3.87
N GLY A 321 17.77 1.87 -4.45
CA GLY A 321 19.14 2.05 -4.00
C GLY A 321 19.89 0.72 -4.00
N SER A 322 20.48 0.35 -2.88
CA SER A 322 21.16 -0.94 -2.68
C SER A 322 20.24 -2.05 -2.15
N GLN A 323 19.00 -1.72 -1.81
CA GLN A 323 18.08 -2.64 -1.14
C GLN A 323 17.30 -3.48 -2.13
N LYS A 324 17.13 -4.76 -1.78
CA LYS A 324 16.30 -5.73 -2.51
C LYS A 324 15.40 -6.45 -1.51
N ILE A 325 14.13 -6.14 -1.52
CA ILE A 325 13.14 -6.67 -0.58
C ILE A 325 12.06 -7.45 -1.29
N VAL A 326 11.56 -8.49 -0.66
CA VAL A 326 10.41 -9.27 -1.13
C VAL A 326 9.35 -9.32 -0.05
N LEU A 327 8.08 -9.20 -0.48
CA LEU A 327 6.90 -9.15 0.36
C LEU A 327 5.86 -10.14 -0.18
N ARG A 328 5.01 -10.69 0.68
CA ARG A 328 3.82 -11.43 0.22
C ARG A 328 2.81 -10.47 -0.39
N ALA A 329 2.27 -10.80 -1.57
CA ALA A 329 1.39 -9.89 -2.31
C ALA A 329 0.09 -9.55 -1.57
N SER A 330 -0.56 -10.54 -0.94
CA SER A 330 -1.76 -10.32 -0.12
C SER A 330 -1.53 -9.30 1.00
N ASP A 331 -0.46 -9.49 1.76
CA ASP A 331 -0.12 -8.63 2.90
C ASP A 331 0.27 -7.22 2.43
N THR A 332 0.91 -7.12 1.25
CA THR A 332 1.23 -5.82 0.62
C THR A 332 -0.02 -5.06 0.23
N ILE A 333 -1.00 -5.73 -0.37
CA ILE A 333 -2.29 -5.14 -0.74
C ILE A 333 -3.06 -4.69 0.51
N ASP A 334 -3.07 -5.50 1.56
CA ASP A 334 -3.74 -5.17 2.81
C ASP A 334 -3.08 -3.98 3.52
N ALA A 335 -1.75 -3.93 3.52
CA ALA A 335 -1.00 -2.80 4.05
C ALA A 335 -1.26 -1.52 3.23
N ALA A 336 -1.25 -1.61 1.90
CA ALA A 336 -1.57 -0.48 1.02
C ALA A 336 -3.00 0.02 1.24
N ARG A 337 -3.96 -0.88 1.42
CA ARG A 337 -5.36 -0.54 1.75
C ARG A 337 -5.47 0.14 3.10
N THR A 338 -4.73 -0.33 4.08
CA THR A 338 -4.66 0.29 5.41
C THR A 338 -4.14 1.72 5.32
N VAL A 339 -3.01 1.94 4.68
CA VAL A 339 -2.44 3.29 4.48
C VAL A 339 -3.41 4.21 3.73
N ALA A 340 -4.00 3.70 2.66
CA ALA A 340 -4.98 4.46 1.87
C ALA A 340 -6.18 4.88 2.73
N GLY A 341 -6.70 3.99 3.58
CA GLY A 341 -7.79 4.28 4.51
C GLY A 341 -7.48 5.45 5.45
N TYR A 342 -6.27 5.51 6.00
CA TYR A 342 -5.82 6.62 6.84
C TYR A 342 -5.67 7.95 6.07
N LEU A 343 -5.40 7.87 4.77
CA LEU A 343 -5.32 9.04 3.90
C LEU A 343 -6.70 9.47 3.35
N GLY A 344 -7.78 8.81 3.75
CA GLY A 344 -9.13 9.06 3.25
C GLY A 344 -9.38 8.49 1.85
N VAL A 345 -8.51 7.61 1.37
CA VAL A 345 -8.60 6.96 0.07
C VAL A 345 -9.09 5.53 0.28
N GLN A 346 -10.14 5.14 -0.44
CA GLN A 346 -10.65 3.77 -0.38
C GLN A 346 -10.15 2.98 -1.58
N ILE A 347 -9.24 2.04 -1.35
CA ILE A 347 -8.86 1.04 -2.35
C ILE A 347 -9.92 -0.06 -2.32
N PRO A 348 -10.66 -0.28 -3.40
CA PRO A 348 -11.69 -1.31 -3.45
C PRO A 348 -11.09 -2.71 -3.30
N ASN A 349 -11.89 -3.63 -2.78
CA ASN A 349 -11.52 -5.03 -2.75
C ASN A 349 -11.72 -5.62 -4.15
N ILE A 350 -10.74 -5.43 -5.03
CA ILE A 350 -10.72 -6.02 -6.37
C ILE A 350 -10.16 -7.43 -6.20
N SER A 351 -11.03 -8.43 -6.27
CA SER A 351 -10.59 -9.80 -6.41
C SER A 351 -10.33 -10.07 -7.91
N LEU A 352 -9.20 -10.67 -8.21
CA LEU A 352 -8.87 -11.10 -9.59
C LEU A 352 -9.49 -12.46 -9.93
N ASP A 353 -10.41 -12.96 -9.12
CA ASP A 353 -11.23 -14.12 -9.41
C ASP A 353 -12.38 -13.79 -10.41
N ALA A 354 -13.11 -14.81 -10.81
CA ALA A 354 -14.21 -14.67 -11.78
C ALA A 354 -15.27 -13.65 -11.35
N ALA A 355 -15.57 -13.55 -10.04
CA ALA A 355 -16.55 -12.60 -9.52
C ALA A 355 -16.04 -11.15 -9.58
N GLY A 356 -14.79 -10.91 -9.24
CA GLY A 356 -14.15 -9.62 -9.35
C GLY A 356 -13.99 -9.15 -10.79
N MET A 357 -13.62 -10.07 -11.70
CA MET A 357 -13.54 -9.79 -13.13
C MET A 357 -14.92 -9.45 -13.71
N THR A 358 -15.98 -10.15 -13.29
CA THR A 358 -17.37 -9.83 -13.66
C THR A 358 -17.74 -8.43 -13.20
N ALA A 359 -17.40 -8.04 -11.98
CA ALA A 359 -17.67 -6.70 -11.48
C ALA A 359 -16.93 -5.62 -12.26
N LEU A 360 -15.67 -5.84 -12.63
CA LEU A 360 -14.88 -4.91 -13.45
C LEU A 360 -15.40 -4.79 -14.89
N THR A 361 -15.91 -5.87 -15.47
CA THR A 361 -16.41 -5.88 -16.84
C THR A 361 -17.84 -5.34 -16.98
N LYS A 362 -18.55 -5.15 -15.88
CA LYS A 362 -19.95 -4.69 -15.86
C LYS A 362 -20.18 -3.34 -16.55
N ASN A 363 -19.18 -2.49 -16.56
CA ASN A 363 -19.20 -1.14 -17.12
C ASN A 363 -18.19 -0.97 -18.27
N VAL A 364 -17.91 -2.03 -19.00
CA VAL A 364 -16.98 -2.03 -20.12
C VAL A 364 -17.78 -2.00 -21.42
N ALA A 365 -17.47 -1.06 -22.31
CA ALA A 365 -18.01 -1.00 -23.68
C ALA A 365 -16.89 -1.32 -24.66
N MET A 366 -17.14 -2.24 -25.58
CA MET A 366 -16.23 -2.55 -26.69
C MET A 366 -16.89 -2.13 -28.00
N GLN A 367 -16.12 -1.45 -28.84
CA GLN A 367 -16.52 -1.04 -30.16
C GLN A 367 -15.49 -1.55 -31.16
N GLN A 368 -15.93 -2.42 -32.07
CA GLN A 368 -15.12 -2.84 -33.19
C GLN A 368 -15.02 -1.73 -34.23
N THR A 369 -13.84 -1.55 -34.80
CA THR A 369 -13.57 -0.64 -35.94
C THR A 369 -12.96 -1.46 -37.08
N ASP A 370 -12.91 -0.89 -38.27
CA ASP A 370 -12.35 -1.57 -39.45
C ASP A 370 -10.87 -1.98 -39.28
N THR A 371 -10.16 -1.38 -38.33
CA THR A 371 -8.71 -1.59 -38.11
C THR A 371 -8.40 -2.13 -36.71
N GLY A 372 -9.39 -2.37 -35.87
CA GLY A 372 -9.11 -2.80 -34.51
C GLY A 372 -10.32 -2.74 -33.58
N MET A 373 -10.06 -2.52 -32.30
CA MET A 373 -11.08 -2.42 -31.25
C MET A 373 -10.78 -1.29 -30.28
N THR A 374 -11.81 -0.59 -29.88
CA THR A 374 -11.78 0.36 -28.76
C THR A 374 -12.53 -0.23 -27.58
N ILE A 375 -11.84 -0.40 -26.45
CA ILE A 375 -12.45 -0.78 -25.17
C ILE A 375 -12.59 0.49 -24.34
N ARG A 376 -13.79 0.79 -23.88
CA ARG A 376 -14.09 1.91 -22.97
C ARG A 376 -14.44 1.38 -21.61
N LEU A 377 -13.75 1.87 -20.60
CA LEU A 377 -14.00 1.59 -19.20
C LEU A 377 -14.80 2.76 -18.63
N ASN A 378 -16.00 2.50 -18.12
CA ASN A 378 -16.93 3.53 -17.64
C ASN A 378 -17.31 3.32 -16.16
N ASP A 379 -16.46 2.66 -15.39
CA ASP A 379 -16.66 2.52 -13.96
C ASP A 379 -16.25 3.81 -13.24
N PRO A 380 -16.96 4.25 -12.18
CA PRO A 380 -16.58 5.43 -11.40
C PRO A 380 -15.17 5.39 -10.82
N MET A 381 -14.64 4.19 -10.55
CA MET A 381 -13.29 4.00 -10.01
C MET A 381 -12.24 3.77 -11.10
N ILE A 382 -12.63 3.17 -12.24
CA ILE A 382 -11.74 2.87 -13.36
C ILE A 382 -12.41 3.33 -14.64
N SER A 383 -11.91 4.39 -15.24
CA SER A 383 -12.44 4.93 -16.49
C SER A 383 -11.33 5.11 -17.50
N GLY A 384 -11.67 5.04 -18.79
CA GLY A 384 -10.69 5.29 -19.83
C GLY A 384 -10.92 4.50 -21.09
N THR A 385 -9.89 4.43 -21.93
CA THR A 385 -9.93 3.75 -23.22
C THR A 385 -8.69 2.88 -23.41
N VAL A 386 -8.91 1.70 -24.00
CA VAL A 386 -7.84 0.82 -24.48
C VAL A 386 -8.07 0.64 -25.99
N LEU A 387 -7.08 0.97 -26.79
CA LEU A 387 -7.08 0.83 -28.23
C LEU A 387 -6.25 -0.38 -28.62
N LEU A 388 -6.88 -1.31 -29.33
CA LEU A 388 -6.25 -2.50 -29.88
C LEU A 388 -6.28 -2.41 -31.41
N THR A 389 -5.22 -2.83 -32.08
CA THR A 389 -5.14 -2.93 -33.53
C THR A 389 -4.87 -4.35 -33.95
N ASP A 390 -5.07 -4.61 -35.24
CA ASP A 390 -4.90 -5.87 -35.91
C ASP A 390 -5.97 -6.92 -35.52
N PRO A 391 -7.02 -7.07 -36.34
CA PRO A 391 -8.10 -8.03 -36.09
C PRO A 391 -7.61 -9.49 -36.06
N ASP A 392 -6.50 -9.79 -36.73
CA ASP A 392 -5.94 -11.15 -36.78
C ASP A 392 -4.97 -11.47 -35.62
N ALA A 393 -4.44 -10.44 -34.99
CA ALA A 393 -3.51 -10.58 -33.87
C ALA A 393 -3.59 -9.38 -32.93
N LEU A 394 -4.53 -9.40 -31.99
CA LEU A 394 -4.75 -8.29 -31.04
C LEU A 394 -3.44 -7.78 -30.44
N ARG A 395 -3.16 -6.50 -30.68
CA ARG A 395 -2.00 -5.79 -30.13
C ARG A 395 -2.45 -4.50 -29.48
N LEU A 396 -1.87 -4.18 -28.32
CA LEU A 396 -2.08 -2.88 -27.72
C LEU A 396 -1.52 -1.78 -28.61
N THR A 397 -2.32 -0.78 -28.92
CA THR A 397 -1.85 0.49 -29.48
C THR A 397 -1.64 1.50 -28.38
N ARG A 398 -2.63 1.68 -27.53
CA ARG A 398 -2.57 2.60 -26.40
C ARG A 398 -3.67 2.28 -25.39
N ALA A 399 -3.34 2.38 -24.12
CA ALA A 399 -4.32 2.43 -23.05
C ALA A 399 -4.21 3.77 -22.31
N ASN A 400 -5.33 4.41 -22.04
CA ASN A 400 -5.45 5.59 -21.19
C ASN A 400 -6.48 5.28 -20.12
N VAL A 401 -6.03 5.07 -18.89
CA VAL A 401 -6.89 4.66 -17.79
C VAL A 401 -6.75 5.66 -16.65
N ALA A 402 -7.88 6.13 -16.18
CA ALA A 402 -7.96 6.93 -14.96
C ALA A 402 -8.45 6.03 -13.81
N LEU A 403 -7.72 6.04 -12.73
CA LEU A 403 -8.06 5.38 -11.47
C LEU A 403 -8.49 6.44 -10.46
N ASN A 404 -9.65 6.24 -9.85
CA ASN A 404 -10.29 7.19 -8.95
C ASN A 404 -10.60 6.48 -7.62
N PHE A 405 -9.78 6.73 -6.62
CA PHE A 405 -9.88 6.08 -5.32
C PHE A 405 -10.20 7.11 -4.24
N GLY A 406 -11.51 7.35 -3.99
CA GLY A 406 -11.95 8.16 -2.85
C GLY A 406 -11.32 9.55 -2.74
N GLY A 407 -11.12 10.25 -3.87
CA GLY A 407 -10.52 11.58 -3.89
C GLY A 407 -9.08 11.65 -4.41
N ALA A 408 -8.36 10.53 -4.48
CA ALA A 408 -7.09 10.43 -5.19
C ALA A 408 -7.35 10.03 -6.65
N ARG A 409 -6.82 10.80 -7.59
CA ARG A 409 -6.91 10.52 -9.02
C ARG A 409 -5.55 10.21 -9.59
N MET A 410 -5.44 9.05 -10.24
CA MET A 410 -4.24 8.61 -10.95
C MET A 410 -4.58 8.34 -12.41
N HIS A 411 -3.74 8.81 -13.33
CA HIS A 411 -3.83 8.50 -14.74
C HIS A 411 -2.69 7.59 -15.16
N VAL A 412 -3.01 6.52 -15.88
CA VAL A 412 -2.04 5.60 -16.46
C VAL A 412 -2.20 5.58 -17.97
N THR A 413 -1.15 5.92 -18.68
CA THR A 413 -1.05 5.72 -20.13
C THR A 413 -0.07 4.58 -20.38
N ALA A 414 -0.48 3.58 -21.14
CA ALA A 414 0.38 2.48 -21.56
C ALA A 414 0.46 2.42 -23.10
N THR A 415 1.65 2.24 -23.63
CA THR A 415 1.93 1.99 -25.04
C THR A 415 2.92 0.86 -25.18
N PRO A 416 2.94 0.13 -26.31
CA PRO A 416 3.99 -0.86 -26.58
C PRO A 416 5.38 -0.23 -26.50
N TYR A 417 6.31 -0.96 -25.95
CA TYR A 417 7.72 -0.57 -25.89
C TYR A 417 8.57 -1.54 -26.70
N TYR A 418 9.17 -1.07 -27.77
CA TYR A 418 9.97 -1.87 -28.68
C TYR A 418 11.47 -1.88 -28.35
N GLY A 419 11.88 -1.15 -27.32
CA GLY A 419 13.23 -1.24 -26.75
C GLY A 419 13.42 -2.52 -25.95
N GLY A 420 14.66 -2.97 -25.80
CA GLY A 420 14.98 -4.15 -25.00
C GLY A 420 14.70 -3.88 -23.51
N PHE A 421 13.78 -4.62 -22.89
CA PHE A 421 13.63 -4.64 -21.44
C PHE A 421 14.59 -5.68 -20.86
N GLN A 422 15.47 -5.27 -19.95
CA GLN A 422 16.33 -6.21 -19.25
C GLN A 422 15.59 -6.82 -18.07
N VAL A 423 15.12 -8.04 -18.25
CA VAL A 423 14.49 -8.84 -17.19
C VAL A 423 15.50 -9.08 -16.07
N GLN A 424 15.14 -8.75 -14.84
CA GLN A 424 15.99 -8.96 -13.68
C GLN A 424 15.71 -10.30 -13.00
N SER A 425 16.79 -10.93 -12.51
CA SER A 425 16.67 -12.08 -11.61
C SER A 425 16.01 -11.65 -10.30
N LEU A 426 15.07 -12.44 -9.83
CA LEU A 426 14.36 -12.24 -8.55
C LEU A 426 15.05 -13.01 -7.40
N SER A 427 16.34 -13.29 -7.51
CA SER A 427 17.15 -13.91 -6.45
C SER A 427 17.84 -12.88 -5.56
N GLY A 428 18.14 -13.25 -4.32
CA GLY A 428 18.87 -12.38 -3.39
C GLY A 428 18.05 -11.24 -2.78
N TYR A 429 16.74 -11.41 -2.70
CA TYR A 429 15.84 -10.48 -2.03
C TYR A 429 15.60 -10.89 -0.58
N THR A 430 15.62 -9.92 0.33
CA THR A 430 15.34 -10.11 1.76
C THR A 430 13.83 -10.09 2.01
N ASP A 431 13.30 -11.11 2.67
CA ASP A 431 11.87 -11.18 3.01
C ASP A 431 11.57 -10.25 4.19
N LEU A 432 10.82 -9.19 3.92
CA LEU A 432 10.33 -8.23 4.89
C LEU A 432 8.81 -8.29 5.07
N THR A 433 8.16 -9.37 4.69
CA THR A 433 6.69 -9.51 4.79
C THR A 433 6.18 -9.23 6.20
N GLY A 434 6.91 -9.70 7.22
CA GLY A 434 6.57 -9.43 8.63
C GLY A 434 6.54 -7.94 9.00
N ALA A 435 7.34 -7.11 8.32
CA ALA A 435 7.36 -5.66 8.58
C ALA A 435 6.05 -4.96 8.20
N LEU A 436 5.23 -5.55 7.32
CA LEU A 436 3.93 -5.00 6.96
C LEU A 436 2.95 -4.96 8.14
N SER A 437 3.16 -5.81 9.15
CA SER A 437 2.39 -5.78 10.41
C SER A 437 2.58 -4.48 11.21
N LEU A 438 3.65 -3.72 10.93
CA LEU A 438 3.92 -2.43 11.57
C LEU A 438 3.10 -1.29 11.00
N VAL A 439 2.51 -1.46 9.80
CA VAL A 439 1.81 -0.38 9.09
C VAL A 439 0.64 0.17 9.92
N SER A 440 -0.24 -0.71 10.43
CA SER A 440 -1.40 -0.25 11.19
C SER A 440 -1.02 0.46 12.50
N PRO A 441 -0.17 -0.10 13.37
CA PRO A 441 0.27 0.59 14.59
C PRO A 441 0.96 1.94 14.33
N LEU A 442 1.76 2.02 13.27
CA LEU A 442 2.45 3.26 12.91
C LEU A 442 1.49 4.32 12.38
N MET A 443 0.52 3.92 11.57
CA MET A 443 -0.50 4.83 11.07
C MET A 443 -1.41 5.32 12.20
N ASP A 444 -1.77 4.45 13.15
CA ASP A 444 -2.53 4.84 14.34
C ASP A 444 -1.76 5.91 15.15
N ALA A 445 -0.47 5.69 15.37
CA ALA A 445 0.37 6.66 16.07
C ALA A 445 0.54 7.97 15.28
N ALA A 446 0.76 7.88 13.96
CA ALA A 446 0.96 9.05 13.09
C ALA A 446 -0.29 9.91 12.93
N THR A 447 -1.48 9.32 12.99
CA THR A 447 -2.76 10.02 12.84
C THR A 447 -3.40 10.43 14.15
N ALA A 448 -2.90 9.91 15.29
CA ALA A 448 -3.35 10.31 16.61
C ALA A 448 -3.20 11.81 16.82
N LYS A 449 -4.15 12.43 17.53
CA LYS A 449 -4.04 13.82 17.95
C LYS A 449 -3.18 13.97 19.20
N THR A 450 -3.17 12.95 20.06
CA THR A 450 -2.29 12.88 21.24
C THR A 450 -1.69 11.48 21.31
N ALA A 451 -0.39 11.40 21.58
CA ALA A 451 0.32 10.16 21.83
C ALA A 451 1.18 10.26 23.09
N THR A 452 1.23 9.18 23.86
CA THR A 452 2.05 9.07 25.07
C THR A 452 3.11 8.01 24.86
N PHE A 453 4.29 8.27 25.41
CA PHE A 453 5.48 7.46 25.21
C PHE A 453 6.24 7.23 26.51
N ASN A 454 6.90 6.08 26.63
CA ASN A 454 8.04 5.91 27.49
C ASN A 454 9.30 6.18 26.68
N VAL A 455 10.18 7.01 27.20
CA VAL A 455 11.48 7.33 26.57
C VAL A 455 12.59 6.87 27.48
N ALA A 456 13.54 6.14 26.94
CA ALA A 456 14.74 5.72 27.62
C ALA A 456 15.97 6.11 26.78
N LEU A 457 16.90 6.79 27.41
CA LEU A 457 18.22 7.13 26.88
C LEU A 457 19.25 6.34 27.68
N SER A 458 20.17 5.69 27.00
CA SER A 458 21.30 4.99 27.60
C SER A 458 22.60 5.28 26.85
N GLY A 459 23.68 5.36 27.57
CA GLY A 459 25.01 5.70 27.07
C GLY A 459 25.88 6.19 28.23
N PRO A 460 26.69 7.23 28.04
CA PRO A 460 27.43 7.88 29.14
C PRO A 460 26.51 8.39 30.26
N LEU A 461 25.26 8.73 29.93
CA LEU A 461 24.20 9.09 30.85
C LEU A 461 22.99 8.20 30.59
N SER A 462 22.28 7.77 31.64
CA SER A 462 21.04 7.01 31.52
C SER A 462 19.88 7.84 32.07
N LEU A 463 18.86 8.04 31.24
CA LEU A 463 17.63 8.74 31.62
C LEU A 463 16.42 7.91 31.14
N SER A 464 15.36 7.93 31.94
CA SER A 464 14.08 7.37 31.53
C SER A 464 12.96 8.30 31.96
N GLY A 465 11.91 8.35 31.13
CA GLY A 465 10.80 9.24 31.41
C GLY A 465 9.58 8.92 30.57
N THR A 466 8.54 9.70 30.79
CA THR A 466 7.31 9.65 30.01
C THR A 466 7.17 10.92 29.20
N ALA A 467 6.74 10.80 27.97
CA ALA A 467 6.49 11.93 27.10
C ALA A 467 5.05 11.91 26.57
N THR A 468 4.48 13.07 26.39
CA THR A 468 3.19 13.29 25.72
C THR A 468 3.41 14.25 24.57
N VAL A 469 2.92 13.90 23.38
CA VAL A 469 2.94 14.77 22.21
C VAL A 469 1.51 14.98 21.74
N THR A 470 1.11 16.22 21.54
CA THR A 470 -0.21 16.55 21.03
C THR A 470 -0.11 17.44 19.78
N ARG A 471 -0.99 17.17 18.82
CA ARG A 471 -1.07 17.96 17.58
C ARG A 471 -1.91 19.22 17.83
N THR A 472 -1.38 20.35 17.44
CA THR A 472 -2.06 21.66 17.50
C THR A 472 -2.27 22.22 16.08
N SER A 473 -2.97 23.33 15.95
CA SER A 473 -3.15 24.04 14.69
C SER A 473 -1.85 24.62 14.13
N GLY A 474 -0.84 24.85 14.98
CA GLY A 474 0.46 25.40 14.60
C GLY A 474 1.60 24.39 14.52
N GLY A 475 1.32 23.11 14.80
CA GLY A 475 2.35 22.07 14.82
C GLY A 475 2.12 21.04 15.93
N TYR A 476 3.10 20.91 16.81
CA TYR A 476 3.04 19.98 17.93
C TYR A 476 3.47 20.67 19.22
N ASP A 477 2.75 20.36 20.29
CA ASP A 477 3.20 20.61 21.65
C ASP A 477 3.63 19.28 22.28
N ALA A 478 4.61 19.31 23.18
CA ALA A 478 5.16 18.11 23.81
C ALA A 478 5.50 18.37 25.28
N ALA A 479 5.35 17.36 26.11
CA ALA A 479 5.80 17.36 27.49
C ALA A 479 6.60 16.09 27.77
N LEU A 480 7.74 16.22 28.45
CA LEU A 480 8.58 15.12 28.91
C LEU A 480 8.73 15.23 30.43
N THR A 481 8.47 14.16 31.12
CA THR A 481 8.74 14.04 32.58
C THR A 481 9.76 12.93 32.78
N THR A 482 10.84 13.27 33.46
CA THR A 482 11.92 12.31 33.79
C THR A 482 12.34 12.51 35.25
N THR A 483 13.13 11.58 35.74
CA THR A 483 13.74 11.69 37.08
C THR A 483 15.26 11.68 36.92
N VAL A 484 15.90 12.70 37.46
CA VAL A 484 17.37 12.82 37.49
C VAL A 484 17.78 12.88 38.95
N ASP A 485 18.60 11.93 39.39
CA ASP A 485 19.10 11.85 40.78
C ASP A 485 17.95 11.94 41.82
N GLY A 486 16.79 11.29 41.53
CA GLY A 486 15.63 11.31 42.41
C GLY A 486 14.74 12.57 42.32
N VAL A 487 15.14 13.56 41.55
CA VAL A 487 14.35 14.80 41.31
C VAL A 487 13.52 14.66 40.05
N THR A 488 12.24 14.92 40.12
CA THR A 488 11.38 15.02 38.96
C THR A 488 11.72 16.26 38.13
N VAL A 489 12.05 16.06 36.86
CA VAL A 489 12.30 17.12 35.89
C VAL A 489 11.23 17.03 34.81
N THR A 490 10.57 18.15 34.54
CA THR A 490 9.63 18.28 33.41
C THR A 490 10.20 19.24 32.37
N ALA A 491 10.08 18.86 31.10
CA ALA A 491 10.42 19.71 29.97
C ALA A 491 9.21 19.77 29.03
N GLU A 492 8.69 20.97 28.78
CA GLU A 492 7.49 21.16 27.96
C GLU A 492 7.81 22.09 26.79
N TYR A 493 7.47 21.64 25.57
CA TYR A 493 7.55 22.48 24.38
C TYR A 493 6.12 22.90 24.00
N ILE A 494 5.82 24.14 24.13
CA ILE A 494 4.46 24.70 23.94
C ILE A 494 4.58 25.97 23.11
N GLY A 495 3.94 26.04 21.95
CA GLY A 495 3.90 27.24 21.13
C GLY A 495 5.26 27.82 20.77
N SER A 496 6.27 27.02 20.51
CA SER A 496 7.67 27.37 20.19
C SER A 496 8.54 27.75 21.39
N THR A 497 8.03 27.66 22.60
CA THR A 497 8.78 27.91 23.84
C THR A 497 8.97 26.60 24.61
N VAL A 498 10.18 26.39 25.10
CA VAL A 498 10.52 25.27 25.99
C VAL A 498 10.48 25.78 27.45
N TYR A 499 9.78 25.04 28.28
CA TYR A 499 9.66 25.28 29.73
C TYR A 499 10.29 24.09 30.45
N VAL A 500 11.24 24.34 31.34
CA VAL A 500 11.91 23.28 32.12
C VAL A 500 11.70 23.58 33.61
N SER A 501 11.28 22.57 34.32
CA SER A 501 11.05 22.66 35.77
C SER A 501 11.70 21.53 36.53
N ALA A 502 12.42 21.83 37.62
CA ALA A 502 12.99 20.87 38.55
C ALA A 502 12.81 21.43 39.97
N GLY A 503 11.94 20.82 40.78
CA GLY A 503 11.55 21.40 42.07
C GLY A 503 10.99 22.82 41.89
N ASN A 504 11.59 23.79 42.56
CA ASN A 504 11.24 25.22 42.48
C ASN A 504 12.05 26.00 41.42
N ILE A 505 12.89 25.33 40.67
CA ILE A 505 13.66 25.92 39.55
C ILE A 505 12.82 25.83 38.28
N HIS A 506 12.50 27.00 37.71
CA HIS A 506 11.68 27.11 36.50
C HIS A 506 12.37 28.00 35.48
N VAL A 507 12.73 27.44 34.33
CA VAL A 507 13.46 28.13 33.26
C VAL A 507 12.73 27.96 31.94
N SER A 508 12.63 29.04 31.17
CA SER A 508 12.04 28.99 29.84
C SER A 508 12.96 29.59 28.77
N GLY A 509 12.81 29.14 27.52
CA GLY A 509 13.54 29.69 26.40
C GLY A 509 12.95 29.27 25.08
N THR A 510 13.34 29.93 24.01
CA THR A 510 13.02 29.50 22.64
C THR A 510 13.79 28.23 22.30
N GLY A 511 13.31 27.49 21.28
CA GLY A 511 14.02 26.31 20.81
C GLY A 511 15.46 26.60 20.36
N SER A 512 15.74 27.81 19.85
CA SER A 512 17.08 28.23 19.48
C SER A 512 17.96 28.45 20.72
N GLU A 513 17.46 29.13 21.73
CA GLU A 513 18.18 29.36 23.00
C GLU A 513 18.49 28.05 23.73
N ILE A 514 17.55 27.10 23.75
CA ILE A 514 17.79 25.76 24.31
C ILE A 514 18.87 25.02 23.53
N LYS A 515 18.85 25.11 22.21
CA LYS A 515 19.88 24.51 21.35
C LYS A 515 21.28 25.06 21.68
N ASP A 516 21.35 26.40 21.84
CA ASP A 516 22.62 27.07 22.17
C ASP A 516 23.06 26.70 23.61
N LEU A 517 22.14 26.55 24.55
CA LEU A 517 22.41 26.06 25.92
C LEU A 517 22.95 24.62 25.89
N VAL A 518 22.34 23.73 25.12
CA VAL A 518 22.79 22.32 24.99
C VAL A 518 24.20 22.26 24.37
N ALA A 519 24.45 23.03 23.32
CA ALA A 519 25.77 23.12 22.70
C ALA A 519 26.82 23.66 23.67
N TRP A 520 26.50 24.69 24.45
CA TRP A 520 27.35 25.27 25.49
C TRP A 520 27.64 24.28 26.60
N ALA A 521 26.61 23.61 27.14
CA ALA A 521 26.75 22.58 28.16
C ALA A 521 27.58 21.38 27.66
N GLY A 522 27.37 20.94 26.43
CA GLY A 522 28.14 19.89 25.81
C GLY A 522 29.64 20.24 25.67
N LYS A 523 29.94 21.48 25.32
CA LYS A 523 31.33 21.99 25.28
C LYS A 523 31.99 21.98 26.66
N LEU A 524 31.26 22.42 27.69
CA LEU A 524 31.73 22.42 29.09
C LEU A 524 31.97 20.99 29.61
N ALA A 525 31.12 20.04 29.22
CA ALA A 525 31.24 18.64 29.61
C ALA A 525 32.27 17.85 28.77
N GLY A 526 32.97 18.49 27.82
CA GLY A 526 33.90 17.82 26.92
C GLY A 526 33.22 16.97 25.86
N ALA A 527 31.92 17.13 25.65
CA ALA A 527 31.08 16.38 24.69
C ALA A 527 30.84 17.16 23.38
N GLY A 528 31.82 17.94 22.92
CA GLY A 528 31.71 18.77 21.70
C GLY A 528 31.35 17.96 20.45
N ASP A 529 31.80 16.71 20.33
CA ASP A 529 31.50 15.82 19.21
C ASP A 529 30.02 15.39 19.17
N ALA A 530 29.38 15.24 20.33
CA ALA A 530 27.96 14.90 20.43
C ALA A 530 27.05 16.05 19.93
N ALA A 531 27.42 17.30 20.23
CA ALA A 531 26.68 18.47 19.73
C ALA A 531 26.83 18.63 18.20
N ALA A 532 28.03 18.38 17.65
CA ALA A 532 28.28 18.39 16.21
C ALA A 532 27.48 17.29 15.49
N ALA A 533 27.45 16.08 16.03
CA ALA A 533 26.65 14.96 15.51
C ALA A 533 25.14 15.28 15.57
N GLY A 534 24.66 15.84 16.67
CA GLY A 534 23.25 16.25 16.81
C GLY A 534 22.84 17.30 15.78
N ASN A 535 23.72 18.28 15.48
CA ASN A 535 23.48 19.28 14.44
C ASN A 535 23.44 18.64 13.04
N ALA A 536 24.34 17.70 12.75
CA ALA A 536 24.39 16.99 11.49
C ALA A 536 23.14 16.15 11.26
N TYR A 537 22.63 15.46 12.29
CA TYR A 537 21.37 14.74 12.22
C TYR A 537 20.17 15.69 12.01
N ALA A 538 20.11 16.80 12.74
CA ALA A 538 19.04 17.77 12.57
C ALA A 538 19.04 18.40 11.17
N GLN A 539 20.20 18.66 10.59
CA GLN A 539 20.32 19.13 9.22
C GLN A 539 19.86 18.07 8.22
N PHE A 540 20.30 16.81 8.37
CA PHE A 540 19.89 15.72 7.50
C PHE A 540 18.36 15.58 7.45
N PHE A 541 17.69 15.57 8.62
CA PHE A 541 16.23 15.46 8.66
C PHE A 541 15.50 16.69 8.13
N ARG A 542 16.08 17.87 8.22
CA ARG A 542 15.50 19.09 7.65
C ARG A 542 15.57 19.13 6.13
N GLU A 543 16.63 18.57 5.56
CA GLU A 543 16.88 18.51 4.13
C GLU A 543 16.52 17.15 3.52
N LEU A 544 15.74 16.35 4.25
CA LEU A 544 15.39 14.98 3.86
C LEU A 544 14.62 14.96 2.55
N THR A 545 15.16 14.28 1.56
CA THR A 545 14.52 13.95 0.29
C THR A 545 14.33 12.43 0.18
N PRO A 546 13.42 11.93 -0.67
CA PRO A 546 13.28 10.49 -0.90
C PRO A 546 14.61 9.83 -1.30
N GLN A 547 15.40 10.49 -2.13
CA GLN A 547 16.70 9.97 -2.56
C GLN A 547 17.73 9.92 -1.43
N SER A 548 17.83 10.98 -0.61
CA SER A 548 18.76 10.99 0.53
C SER A 548 18.37 9.98 1.59
N ALA A 549 17.06 9.77 1.81
CA ALA A 549 16.54 8.74 2.70
C ALA A 549 16.94 7.34 2.21
N VAL A 550 16.70 7.03 0.93
CA VAL A 550 17.07 5.73 0.32
C VAL A 550 18.58 5.52 0.38
N ASN A 551 19.38 6.54 0.05
CA ASN A 551 20.84 6.43 0.06
C ASN A 551 21.43 6.23 1.46
N SER A 552 20.71 6.67 2.50
CA SER A 552 21.13 6.45 3.89
C SER A 552 20.98 5.00 4.34
N ILE A 553 20.10 4.21 3.70
CA ILE A 553 19.83 2.82 4.08
C ILE A 553 20.96 1.93 3.57
N GLN A 554 21.66 1.27 4.49
CA GLN A 554 22.73 0.32 4.19
C GLN A 554 22.22 -1.13 4.19
N ASP A 555 21.35 -1.47 5.13
CA ASP A 555 20.78 -2.81 5.27
C ASP A 555 19.40 -2.77 5.93
N LEU A 556 18.54 -3.73 5.56
CA LEU A 556 17.22 -3.95 6.15
C LEU A 556 17.05 -5.43 6.46
N ALA A 557 16.54 -5.74 7.65
CA ALA A 557 16.24 -7.11 8.07
C ALA A 557 14.98 -7.15 8.95
N TRP A 558 14.25 -8.24 8.90
CA TRP A 558 13.15 -8.52 9.79
C TRP A 558 13.51 -9.67 10.74
N SER A 559 13.51 -9.41 12.04
CA SER A 559 13.73 -10.42 13.06
C SER A 559 13.12 -10.01 14.40
N ASN A 560 12.76 -10.97 15.23
CA ASN A 560 12.20 -10.73 16.57
C ASN A 560 11.04 -9.74 16.60
N ASN A 561 10.15 -9.79 15.59
CA ASN A 561 9.01 -8.88 15.39
C ASN A 561 9.43 -7.39 15.29
N ALA A 562 10.61 -7.12 14.79
CA ALA A 562 11.11 -5.77 14.54
C ALA A 562 11.77 -5.67 13.16
N LEU A 563 11.61 -4.52 12.52
CA LEU A 563 12.35 -4.11 11.34
C LEU A 563 13.67 -3.47 11.80
N HIS A 564 14.77 -4.10 11.48
CA HIS A 564 16.12 -3.60 11.74
C HIS A 564 16.65 -2.88 10.51
N ALA A 565 17.15 -1.68 10.72
CA ALA A 565 17.78 -0.87 9.67
C ALA A 565 19.19 -0.46 10.10
N GLN A 566 20.15 -0.61 9.20
CA GLN A 566 21.47 0.01 9.31
C GLN A 566 21.45 1.23 8.39
N LEU A 567 21.76 2.38 8.93
CA LEU A 567 21.71 3.67 8.23
C LEU A 567 23.09 4.34 8.29
N ASN A 568 23.39 5.10 7.27
CA ASN A 568 24.48 6.07 7.29
C ASN A 568 23.87 7.48 7.19
N ILE A 569 23.87 8.20 8.30
CA ILE A 569 23.32 9.56 8.38
C ILE A 569 24.45 10.54 8.59
N ALA A 570 24.68 11.40 7.61
CA ALA A 570 25.75 12.41 7.63
C ALA A 570 27.14 11.80 7.95
N GLY A 571 27.45 10.62 7.43
CA GLY A 571 28.72 9.92 7.66
C GLY A 571 28.77 9.08 8.95
N ASN A 572 27.72 9.10 9.78
CA ASN A 572 27.66 8.35 11.02
C ASN A 572 26.83 7.06 10.85
N ALA A 573 27.32 5.95 11.38
CA ALA A 573 26.58 4.72 11.43
C ALA A 573 25.47 4.80 12.49
N VAL A 574 24.24 4.49 12.08
CA VAL A 574 23.06 4.49 12.94
C VAL A 574 22.35 3.17 12.79
N SER A 575 22.10 2.48 13.90
CA SER A 575 21.25 1.30 13.94
C SER A 575 19.85 1.69 14.43
N ALA A 576 18.84 1.26 13.73
CA ALA A 576 17.45 1.46 14.14
C ALA A 576 16.71 0.12 14.19
N ALA A 577 15.86 -0.05 15.20
CA ALA A 577 14.93 -1.17 15.31
C ALA A 577 13.52 -0.63 15.54
N LEU A 578 12.59 -1.00 14.68
CA LEU A 578 11.20 -0.55 14.70
C LEU A 578 10.29 -1.75 14.95
N SER A 579 9.53 -1.71 16.02
CA SER A 579 8.48 -2.69 16.34
C SER A 579 7.09 -2.03 16.33
N ALA A 580 6.04 -2.78 16.59
CA ALA A 580 4.66 -2.26 16.59
C ALA A 580 4.44 -1.08 17.54
N ASN A 581 5.18 -1.01 18.63
CA ASN A 581 5.00 0.01 19.65
C ASN A 581 6.31 0.68 20.10
N SER A 582 7.46 0.34 19.51
CA SER A 582 8.72 0.93 19.94
C SER A 582 9.69 1.18 18.79
N VAL A 583 10.45 2.25 18.94
CA VAL A 583 11.59 2.59 18.09
C VAL A 583 12.82 2.64 18.98
N THR A 584 13.86 1.93 18.60
CA THR A 584 15.18 1.96 19.25
C THR A 584 16.19 2.46 18.22
N VAL A 585 16.93 3.50 18.56
CA VAL A 585 17.98 4.08 17.71
C VAL A 585 19.28 4.10 18.47
N THR A 586 20.34 3.55 17.88
CA THR A 586 21.69 3.56 18.46
C THR A 586 22.64 4.26 17.51
N ALA A 587 23.33 5.28 18.02
CA ALA A 587 24.30 6.06 17.27
C ALA A 587 25.38 6.62 18.21
N SER A 588 26.65 6.56 17.82
CA SER A 588 27.78 7.19 18.55
C SER A 588 27.83 6.85 20.04
N GLY A 589 27.53 5.60 20.39
CA GLY A 589 27.54 5.13 21.79
C GLY A 589 26.30 5.47 22.61
N TRP A 590 25.30 6.13 21.99
CA TRP A 590 24.01 6.41 22.60
C TRP A 590 22.93 5.50 22.04
N THR A 591 22.03 5.07 22.91
CA THR A 591 20.81 4.36 22.51
C THR A 591 19.59 5.10 23.06
N VAL A 592 18.69 5.45 22.16
CA VAL A 592 17.38 6.04 22.47
C VAL A 592 16.32 5.01 22.17
N ARG A 593 15.49 4.70 23.14
CA ARG A 593 14.30 3.86 22.96
C ARG A 593 13.05 4.65 23.28
N VAL A 594 12.13 4.67 22.35
CA VAL A 594 10.81 5.30 22.50
C VAL A 594 9.76 4.21 22.36
N THR A 595 8.91 4.05 23.37
CA THR A 595 7.83 3.06 23.39
C THR A 595 6.49 3.79 23.49
N ILE A 596 5.60 3.57 22.55
CA ILE A 596 4.23 4.11 22.56
C ILE A 596 3.45 3.40 23.65
N THR A 597 2.86 4.16 24.56
CA THR A 597 2.04 3.66 25.68
C THR A 597 0.57 3.94 25.52
N GLY A 598 0.21 4.90 24.66
CA GLY A 598 -1.17 5.21 24.35
C GLY A 598 -1.32 6.21 23.23
N THR A 599 -2.46 6.16 22.55
CA THR A 599 -2.86 7.13 21.51
C THR A 599 -4.29 7.59 21.73
N SER A 600 -4.61 8.81 21.32
CA SER A 600 -5.96 9.39 21.43
C SER A 600 -6.31 10.18 20.17
N GLY A 601 -7.54 10.07 19.73
CA GLY A 601 -8.12 10.89 18.66
C GLY A 601 -8.47 12.32 19.10
N SER A 602 -8.34 12.65 20.41
CA SER A 602 -8.57 13.96 20.97
C SER A 602 -7.25 14.67 21.24
N ALA A 603 -7.19 15.98 20.97
CA ALA A 603 -6.04 16.79 21.32
C ALA A 603 -6.06 17.07 22.83
N THR A 604 -4.91 16.93 23.48
CA THR A 604 -4.70 17.36 24.86
C THR A 604 -4.06 18.75 24.84
N THR A 605 -4.64 19.71 25.53
CA THR A 605 -4.02 21.04 25.68
C THR A 605 -2.97 20.95 26.76
N LEU A 606 -1.72 21.24 26.40
CA LEU A 606 -0.62 21.34 27.33
C LEU A 606 -0.51 22.79 27.80
N HIS A 607 -0.20 22.98 29.07
CA HIS A 607 0.04 24.27 29.67
C HIS A 607 1.35 24.19 30.46
N PRO A 608 2.13 25.27 30.52
CA PRO A 608 3.29 25.33 31.41
C PRO A 608 2.91 24.97 32.84
N THR A 609 3.71 24.08 33.44
CA THR A 609 3.42 23.52 34.78
C THR A 609 3.36 24.62 35.88
N ASN A 610 4.07 25.72 35.67
CA ASN A 610 4.16 26.82 36.61
C ASN A 610 3.95 28.18 35.93
N GLY A 611 3.59 29.20 36.74
CA GLY A 611 3.28 30.53 36.21
C GLY A 611 4.49 31.47 36.01
N ASN A 612 5.60 31.22 36.73
CA ASN A 612 6.77 32.10 36.72
C ASN A 612 8.01 31.34 36.30
N TYR A 613 8.60 31.76 35.19
CA TYR A 613 9.81 31.17 34.62
C TYR A 613 10.88 32.26 34.47
N VAL A 614 12.12 31.92 34.82
CA VAL A 614 13.30 32.71 34.45
C VAL A 614 13.64 32.37 33.00
N THR A 615 13.78 33.38 32.15
CA THR A 615 14.09 33.13 30.73
C THR A 615 15.58 32.87 30.51
N LEU A 616 15.94 32.08 29.51
CA LEU A 616 17.34 31.86 29.15
C LEU A 616 18.06 33.15 28.75
N SER A 617 17.35 34.11 28.17
CA SER A 617 17.90 35.42 27.86
C SER A 617 18.29 36.21 29.13
N GLN A 618 17.56 36.03 30.22
CA GLN A 618 17.93 36.61 31.54
C GLN A 618 19.14 35.91 32.16
N LEU A 619 19.34 34.62 31.87
CA LEU A 619 20.49 33.87 32.36
C LEU A 619 21.75 34.02 31.48
N GLN A 620 21.60 34.47 30.23
CA GLN A 620 22.71 34.62 29.29
C GLN A 620 23.91 35.44 29.82
N PRO A 621 23.70 36.58 30.55
CA PRO A 621 24.80 37.36 31.11
C PRO A 621 25.67 36.60 32.13
N PHE A 622 25.17 35.50 32.68
CA PHE A 622 25.89 34.68 33.65
C PHE A 622 26.79 33.63 33.00
N ALA A 623 26.59 33.30 31.71
CA ALA A 623 27.36 32.28 31.01
C ALA A 623 28.88 32.57 31.03
N PRO A 624 29.38 33.78 30.73
CA PRO A 624 30.81 34.08 30.84
C PRO A 624 31.40 33.90 32.21
N VAL A 625 30.58 34.14 33.25
CA VAL A 625 31.00 33.94 34.64
C VAL A 625 31.15 32.46 34.94
N LEU A 626 30.18 31.66 34.55
CA LEU A 626 30.24 30.19 34.69
C LEU A 626 31.40 29.58 33.89
N GLU A 627 31.66 30.07 32.68
CA GLU A 627 32.79 29.62 31.86
C GLU A 627 34.17 29.83 32.51
N ARG A 628 34.31 30.90 33.31
CA ARG A 628 35.53 31.17 34.06
C ARG A 628 35.76 30.14 35.17
N TYR A 629 34.69 29.66 35.78
CA TYR A 629 34.79 28.77 36.95
C TYR A 629 34.73 27.30 36.61
N VAL A 630 34.12 26.93 35.50
CA VAL A 630 34.10 25.53 35.05
C VAL A 630 35.50 25.12 34.61
N GLY A 631 36.13 24.19 35.37
CA GLY A 631 37.48 23.76 35.12
C GLY A 631 38.58 24.62 35.73
N ALA A 632 38.23 25.69 36.42
CA ALA A 632 39.19 26.47 37.20
C ALA A 632 39.69 25.67 38.37
N GLN A 633 41.02 25.67 38.60
CA GLN A 633 41.63 25.02 39.75
C GLN A 633 41.64 25.96 40.96
N ALA A 634 41.52 27.23 40.76
CA ALA A 634 41.42 28.23 41.79
C ALA A 634 40.55 29.41 41.32
N MET A 635 39.84 30.05 42.23
CA MET A 635 39.05 31.25 41.99
C MET A 635 39.29 32.28 43.07
N GLY A 636 39.34 33.54 42.66
CA GLY A 636 39.42 34.70 43.54
C GLY A 636 38.12 35.49 43.52
N MET A 637 37.71 36.03 44.66
CA MET A 637 36.55 36.93 44.79
C MET A 637 36.82 37.99 45.84
N ASP A 638 36.29 39.16 45.62
CA ASP A 638 36.20 40.21 46.65
C ASP A 638 34.85 40.02 47.36
N ALA A 639 34.89 39.83 48.68
CA ALA A 639 33.71 39.63 49.48
C ALA A 639 33.60 40.76 50.56
N THR A 640 32.41 41.32 50.66
CA THR A 640 32.11 42.21 51.78
C THR A 640 31.26 41.48 52.78
N VAL A 641 31.76 41.24 53.95
CA VAL A 641 31.03 40.58 55.06
C VAL A 641 30.51 41.61 56.00
N SER A 642 29.18 41.71 56.13
CA SER A 642 28.55 42.67 57.05
C SER A 642 27.86 41.96 58.22
N VAL A 643 28.28 42.26 59.43
CA VAL A 643 27.68 41.70 60.64
C VAL A 643 27.39 42.80 61.63
N ASN A 644 26.15 42.92 62.11
CA ASN A 644 25.71 43.93 63.11
C ASN A 644 26.08 45.37 62.77
N GLY A 645 26.05 45.71 61.45
CA GLY A 645 26.38 47.08 61.01
C GLY A 645 27.85 47.35 60.78
N TYR A 646 28.73 46.39 60.99
CA TYR A 646 30.13 46.43 60.62
C TYR A 646 30.36 45.70 59.33
N SER A 647 31.01 46.31 58.33
CA SER A 647 31.38 45.76 57.13
C SER A 647 32.88 45.48 57.03
N LEU A 648 33.26 44.31 56.58
CA LEU A 648 34.64 43.86 56.39
C LEU A 648 34.82 43.44 54.92
N ASP A 649 35.67 44.17 54.20
CA ASP A 649 36.06 43.81 52.87
C ASP A 649 37.13 42.73 52.96
N THR A 650 36.93 41.64 52.17
CA THR A 650 37.76 40.43 52.29
C THR A 650 38.07 39.95 50.90
N ASP A 651 39.36 39.79 50.55
CA ASP A 651 39.80 39.13 49.37
C ASP A 651 39.87 37.62 49.69
N VAL A 652 39.11 36.84 48.93
CA VAL A 652 39.00 35.38 49.08
C VAL A 652 39.59 34.67 47.88
N VAL A 653 40.47 33.71 48.09
CA VAL A 653 40.94 32.79 47.07
C VAL A 653 40.58 31.38 47.51
N LEU A 654 39.91 30.65 46.64
CA LEU A 654 39.57 29.25 46.81
C LEU A 654 40.33 28.39 45.82
N SER A 655 41.01 27.34 46.30
CA SER A 655 41.55 26.28 45.48
C SER A 655 40.55 25.13 45.48
N LEU A 656 40.10 24.73 44.28
CA LEU A 656 39.12 23.64 44.08
C LEU A 656 39.80 22.31 43.79
N GLY A 657 41.14 22.29 43.82
CA GLY A 657 41.92 21.07 43.72
C GLY A 657 41.89 20.17 44.97
N LYS A 658 42.54 19.05 44.92
CA LYS A 658 42.71 18.19 46.11
C LYS A 658 44.12 18.36 46.64
N PRO A 659 44.33 18.75 47.91
CA PRO A 659 43.29 19.12 48.88
C PRO A 659 42.66 20.50 48.60
N VAL A 660 41.42 20.68 49.03
CA VAL A 660 40.72 21.97 48.97
C VAL A 660 41.45 22.95 49.93
N ALA A 661 41.73 24.14 49.44
CA ALA A 661 42.34 25.21 50.23
C ALA A 661 41.57 26.55 50.03
N ALA A 662 41.52 27.35 51.05
CA ALA A 662 40.95 28.68 50.98
C ALA A 662 41.82 29.69 51.74
N ARG A 663 41.94 30.90 51.20
CA ARG A 663 42.59 32.02 51.86
C ARG A 663 41.70 33.24 51.81
N ALA A 664 41.49 33.82 52.97
CA ALA A 664 40.75 35.07 53.09
C ALA A 664 41.70 36.12 53.73
N VAL A 665 41.76 37.28 53.11
CA VAL A 665 42.55 38.41 53.62
C VAL A 665 41.66 39.64 53.86
N SER A 666 41.62 40.14 55.06
CA SER A 666 40.83 41.30 55.39
C SER A 666 41.71 42.28 56.17
N GLN A 667 41.34 43.58 56.11
CA GLN A 667 42.00 44.57 56.93
C GLN A 667 41.21 44.89 58.18
N ILE A 668 41.85 44.64 59.35
CA ILE A 668 41.26 44.96 60.63
C ILE A 668 42.23 45.90 61.37
N LEU A 669 41.72 47.09 61.78
CA LEU A 669 42.49 48.15 62.46
C LEU A 669 43.82 48.48 61.76
N GLY A 670 43.79 48.52 60.42
CA GLY A 670 44.92 48.89 59.58
C GLY A 670 46.01 47.76 59.45
N ARG A 671 45.67 46.54 59.81
CA ARG A 671 46.52 45.39 59.68
C ARG A 671 45.79 44.28 58.96
N ASP A 672 46.51 43.54 58.18
CA ASP A 672 45.95 42.36 57.46
C ASP A 672 45.70 41.25 58.47
N LEU A 673 44.45 40.73 58.43
CA LEU A 673 44.06 39.44 58.97
C LEU A 673 43.99 38.45 57.82
N THR A 674 44.87 37.48 57.86
CA THR A 674 44.86 36.36 56.86
C THR A 674 44.36 35.10 57.55
N VAL A 675 43.33 34.49 56.98
CA VAL A 675 42.82 33.23 57.40
C VAL A 675 43.05 32.23 56.23
N THR A 676 43.80 31.20 56.47
CA THR A 676 44.05 30.16 55.45
C THR A 676 43.52 28.84 55.96
N PHE A 677 42.68 28.21 55.16
CA PHE A 677 42.28 26.83 55.34
C PHE A 677 43.10 25.95 54.38
N TRP A 678 43.76 24.94 54.87
CA TRP A 678 44.51 23.98 54.09
C TRP A 678 44.68 22.68 54.85
N ASN A 679 44.38 21.54 54.20
CA ASN A 679 44.57 20.21 54.72
C ASN A 679 43.94 20.01 56.12
N ASP A 680 42.66 20.37 56.29
CA ASP A 680 41.85 20.28 57.51
C ASP A 680 42.39 21.13 58.69
N ARG A 681 43.25 22.06 58.41
CA ARG A 681 43.81 23.03 59.40
C ARG A 681 43.51 24.45 58.97
N VAL A 682 43.34 25.30 59.97
CA VAL A 682 43.16 26.73 59.78
C VAL A 682 44.36 27.46 60.35
N TYR A 683 44.93 28.30 59.54
CA TYR A 683 46.03 29.20 59.88
C TYR A 683 45.51 30.63 59.93
N ILE A 684 45.71 31.29 61.04
CA ILE A 684 45.26 32.72 61.28
C ILE A 684 46.52 33.54 61.54
N ASP A 685 46.74 34.53 60.66
CA ASP A 685 47.86 35.46 60.77
C ASP A 685 47.30 36.89 61.00
N TYR A 686 47.72 37.50 62.07
CA TYR A 686 47.35 38.89 62.35
C TYR A 686 48.54 39.64 62.95
N GLY A 687 49.19 40.53 62.24
CA GLY A 687 50.44 41.15 62.61
C GLY A 687 51.54 40.12 62.84
N TRP A 688 52.06 40.04 64.11
CA TRP A 688 53.04 39.08 64.52
C TRP A 688 52.44 37.78 65.14
N HIS A 689 51.11 37.72 65.25
CA HIS A 689 50.45 36.55 65.81
C HIS A 689 50.15 35.56 64.72
N HIS A 690 50.59 34.33 64.91
CA HIS A 690 50.38 33.22 64.07
C HIS A 690 49.74 32.05 64.82
N VAL A 691 48.52 31.73 64.48
CA VAL A 691 47.74 30.67 65.11
C VAL A 691 47.41 29.58 64.13
N GLU A 692 47.73 28.33 64.50
CA GLU A 692 47.31 27.16 63.80
C GLU A 692 46.31 26.35 64.62
N ALA A 693 45.19 25.99 64.03
CA ALA A 693 44.15 25.22 64.71
C ALA A 693 43.64 24.10 63.76
N SER A 694 43.22 22.99 64.32
CA SER A 694 42.43 22.04 63.56
C SER A 694 41.05 22.63 63.33
N MET A 695 40.37 22.21 62.22
CA MET A 695 38.98 22.62 62.00
C MET A 695 38.07 22.34 63.19
N ASN A 696 38.24 21.16 63.80
CA ASN A 696 37.49 20.77 64.99
C ASN A 696 37.75 21.71 66.18
N SER A 697 38.98 22.21 66.37
CA SER A 697 39.32 23.16 67.44
C SER A 697 38.78 24.55 67.17
N LEU A 698 38.81 24.99 65.90
CA LEU A 698 38.23 26.22 65.45
C LEU A 698 36.69 26.22 65.58
N GLU A 699 36.08 25.14 65.21
CA GLU A 699 34.65 24.90 65.36
C GLU A 699 34.25 25.01 66.85
N ARG A 700 34.94 24.35 67.73
CA ARG A 700 34.71 24.49 69.22
C ARG A 700 34.92 25.92 69.73
N ALA A 701 35.94 26.62 69.24
CA ALA A 701 36.19 28.01 69.61
C ALA A 701 35.07 28.89 69.08
N LEU A 702 34.63 28.74 67.90
CA LEU A 702 33.49 29.43 67.30
C LEU A 702 32.20 29.19 68.09
N TYR A 703 31.93 27.96 68.46
CA TYR A 703 30.82 27.63 69.36
C TYR A 703 30.93 28.30 70.69
N ALA A 704 32.10 28.36 71.31
CA ALA A 704 32.29 29.03 72.55
C ALA A 704 32.01 30.54 72.44
N VAL A 705 32.47 31.19 71.39
CA VAL A 705 32.22 32.61 71.12
C VAL A 705 30.73 32.87 70.85
N LEU A 706 30.11 32.08 70.08
CA LEU A 706 28.69 32.25 69.74
C LEU A 706 27.77 32.00 70.95
N THR A 707 28.14 31.11 71.88
CA THR A 707 27.37 30.85 73.11
C THR A 707 27.41 31.96 74.13
N ILE A 708 28.45 32.79 74.16
CA ILE A 708 28.53 33.96 75.03
C ILE A 708 27.84 35.17 74.36
N THR A 709 27.38 35.10 73.17
CA THR A 709 26.67 36.13 72.44
C THR A 709 25.18 36.15 72.90
N PRO A 710 24.67 37.23 73.44
CA PRO A 710 23.31 37.28 73.90
C PRO A 710 22.30 36.99 72.79
N GLY A 711 21.33 36.12 73.10
CA GLY A 711 20.25 35.78 72.15
C GLY A 711 20.57 34.62 71.12
N VAL A 712 21.70 34.02 71.26
CA VAL A 712 22.08 32.89 70.40
C VAL A 712 22.00 31.57 71.19
N ASP A 713 21.13 30.64 70.71
CA ASP A 713 21.02 29.30 71.26
C ASP A 713 22.11 28.38 70.70
N ARG A 714 22.88 27.80 71.61
CA ARG A 714 24.01 26.89 71.24
C ARG A 714 23.60 25.73 70.41
N GLN A 715 22.44 25.11 70.70
CA GLN A 715 21.99 23.94 69.98
C GLN A 715 21.59 24.29 68.54
N THR A 716 20.94 25.46 68.39
CA THR A 716 20.57 25.96 67.06
C THR A 716 21.83 26.24 66.23
N VAL A 717 22.85 26.87 66.76
CA VAL A 717 24.12 27.12 66.05
C VAL A 717 24.79 25.80 65.62
N GLN A 718 24.88 24.87 66.57
CA GLN A 718 25.50 23.57 66.29
C GLN A 718 24.76 22.82 65.16
N ASN A 719 23.45 22.71 65.30
CA ASN A 719 22.63 22.04 64.27
C ASN A 719 22.77 22.74 62.91
N THR A 720 22.87 24.05 62.87
CA THR A 720 23.04 24.81 61.63
C THR A 720 24.39 24.49 60.97
N ILE A 721 25.47 24.56 61.75
CA ILE A 721 26.81 24.26 61.19
C ILE A 721 26.90 22.82 60.70
N GLU A 722 26.44 21.83 61.50
CA GLU A 722 26.40 20.46 61.10
C GLU A 722 25.61 20.22 59.83
N ALA A 723 24.49 20.86 59.67
CA ALA A 723 23.65 20.75 58.49
C ALA A 723 24.27 21.39 57.24
N TYR A 724 24.89 22.59 57.39
CA TYR A 724 25.62 23.21 56.27
C TYR A 724 26.82 22.37 55.87
N THR A 725 27.61 21.85 56.85
CA THR A 725 28.71 20.95 56.57
C THR A 725 28.23 19.71 55.82
N TYR A 726 27.20 19.04 56.31
CA TYR A 726 26.60 17.88 55.67
C TYR A 726 26.13 18.20 54.24
N PHE A 727 25.45 19.34 54.04
CA PHE A 727 24.96 19.76 52.72
C PHE A 727 26.10 19.93 51.72
N PHE A 728 27.18 20.59 52.10
CA PHE A 728 28.33 20.83 51.21
C PHE A 728 29.19 19.58 50.99
N GLU A 729 29.26 18.68 51.94
CA GLU A 729 29.94 17.40 51.80
C GLU A 729 29.17 16.44 50.86
N HIS A 730 27.84 16.57 50.80
CA HIS A 730 26.95 15.73 50.05
C HIS A 730 26.27 16.50 48.90
N LEU A 731 27.00 17.38 48.25
CA LEU A 731 26.48 18.12 47.10
C LEU A 731 26.05 17.16 45.97
N SER A 732 24.78 17.11 45.70
CA SER A 732 24.16 16.39 44.61
C SER A 732 23.10 17.25 43.93
N PHE A 733 22.70 16.91 42.72
CA PHE A 733 21.62 17.61 42.03
C PHE A 733 20.34 17.59 42.88
N ALA A 734 20.00 16.47 43.48
CA ALA A 734 18.83 16.33 44.35
C ALA A 734 18.88 17.25 45.58
N ASN A 735 20.03 17.30 46.25
CA ASN A 735 20.18 18.13 47.45
C ASN A 735 20.12 19.62 47.11
N VAL A 736 20.75 20.04 46.02
CA VAL A 736 20.72 21.45 45.58
C VAL A 736 19.31 21.86 45.20
N VAL A 737 18.64 21.06 44.34
CA VAL A 737 17.25 21.39 43.93
C VAL A 737 16.27 21.33 45.09
N GLY A 738 16.45 20.34 45.98
CA GLY A 738 15.63 20.21 47.20
C GLY A 738 15.79 21.34 48.21
N ALA A 739 16.96 21.96 48.26
CA ALA A 739 17.22 23.10 49.12
C ALA A 739 16.59 24.42 48.59
N ILE A 740 16.43 24.55 47.26
CA ILE A 740 15.89 25.77 46.66
C ILE A 740 14.38 25.86 46.91
N SER A 741 13.96 26.88 47.69
CA SER A 741 12.57 27.16 47.98
C SER A 741 11.97 28.26 47.08
N ALA A 742 12.80 29.14 46.52
CA ALA A 742 12.39 30.13 45.54
C ALA A 742 13.51 30.39 44.52
N PHE A 743 13.12 30.58 43.26
CA PHE A 743 14.00 30.85 42.12
C PHE A 743 13.34 31.87 41.21
N GLY A 744 13.95 33.01 41.00
CA GLY A 744 13.35 34.09 40.21
C GLY A 744 14.36 35.09 39.72
N TYR A 745 13.97 35.94 38.79
CA TYR A 745 14.79 37.02 38.26
C TYR A 745 14.04 38.36 38.42
N ALA A 746 14.66 39.32 39.11
CA ALA A 746 14.13 40.68 39.29
C ALA A 746 15.27 41.69 39.41
N ASP A 747 15.05 42.89 38.95
CA ASP A 747 15.98 44.02 39.06
C ASP A 747 17.39 43.77 38.56
N GLY A 748 17.51 42.92 37.50
CA GLY A 748 18.80 42.57 36.90
C GLY A 748 19.57 41.49 37.66
N ALA A 749 19.00 40.89 38.68
CA ALA A 749 19.60 39.85 39.51
C ALA A 749 18.78 38.55 39.50
N LEU A 750 19.46 37.41 39.53
CA LEU A 750 18.90 36.10 39.79
C LEU A 750 18.79 35.93 41.33
N ASN A 751 17.57 35.83 41.82
CA ASN A 751 17.27 35.69 43.23
C ASN A 751 16.89 34.24 43.58
N ILE A 752 17.65 33.66 44.50
CA ILE A 752 17.49 32.27 44.93
C ILE A 752 17.28 32.27 46.44
N THR A 753 16.25 31.62 46.92
CA THR A 753 16.13 31.29 48.34
C THR A 753 16.40 29.82 48.54
N ALA A 754 17.41 29.47 49.30
CA ALA A 754 17.74 28.10 49.64
C ALA A 754 17.48 27.88 51.16
N ASN A 755 16.87 26.75 51.49
CA ASN A 755 16.66 26.33 52.87
C ASN A 755 17.68 25.23 53.20
N ILE A 756 18.68 25.60 53.97
CA ILE A 756 19.70 24.71 54.51
C ILE A 756 19.49 24.64 56.01
N ALA A 757 19.24 23.41 56.53
CA ALA A 757 18.99 23.22 57.98
C ALA A 757 17.84 24.07 58.55
N ALA A 758 16.74 24.18 57.81
CA ALA A 758 15.58 25.02 58.16
C ALA A 758 15.90 26.52 58.30
N SER A 759 17.05 26.98 57.87
CA SER A 759 17.45 28.38 57.82
C SER A 759 17.42 28.86 56.37
N PRO A 760 16.64 29.90 56.02
CA PRO A 760 16.62 30.44 54.68
C PRO A 760 17.92 31.20 54.39
N LEU A 761 18.57 30.85 53.27
CA LEU A 761 19.70 31.57 52.69
C LEU A 761 19.20 32.33 51.47
N TYR A 762 19.29 33.64 51.48
CA TYR A 762 18.87 34.52 50.38
C TYR A 762 20.11 34.83 49.52
N ILE A 763 20.09 34.43 48.29
CA ILE A 763 21.20 34.60 47.37
C ILE A 763 20.71 35.48 46.21
N SER A 764 21.37 36.61 46.01
CA SER A 764 21.14 37.47 44.85
C SER A 764 22.41 37.49 43.99
N LEU A 765 22.28 37.04 42.75
CA LEU A 765 23.37 36.90 41.79
C LEU A 765 23.23 37.94 40.69
N THR A 766 24.25 38.72 40.46
CA THR A 766 24.46 39.48 39.22
C THR A 766 25.68 38.94 38.50
N PRO A 767 25.96 39.31 37.24
CA PRO A 767 27.16 38.84 36.53
C PRO A 767 28.48 39.22 37.19
N SER A 768 28.48 40.13 38.14
CA SER A 768 29.68 40.65 38.81
C SER A 768 29.67 40.49 40.33
N GLN A 769 28.55 40.13 40.94
CA GLN A 769 28.41 40.12 42.38
C GLN A 769 27.49 39.00 42.90
N ILE A 770 27.86 38.39 44.00
CA ILE A 770 27.03 37.48 44.80
C ILE A 770 26.73 38.21 46.12
N THR A 771 25.45 38.30 46.44
CA THR A 771 24.98 38.80 47.77
C THR A 771 24.27 37.64 48.48
N LEU A 772 24.69 37.35 49.70
CA LEU A 772 24.14 36.30 50.56
C LEU A 772 23.38 36.86 51.72
#